data_3be518147cc6b5ff92c20390fe8073b3
#
_entry.id   3be518147cc6b5ff92c20390fe8073b3
#
_cell.length_a   1.000
_cell.length_b   1.000
_cell.length_c   1.000
_cell.angle_alpha   90.00
_cell.angle_beta   90.00
_cell.angle_gamma   90.00
#
_symmetry.space_group_name_H-M   'P 1'
#
loop_
_entity.id
_entity.type
_entity.pdbx_description
1 polymer ?
#
loop_
_entity_poly.entity_id
_entity_poly.type
_entity_poly.pdbx_seq_one_letter_code
_entity_poly.pdbx_strand_id
1 'polypeptide(L)'
;MTVAKMAVVCLFVLVASAAGEVKVPPIWPQIQGLFPRGGQRGTEVAVTIKGRNLQGATGLIFTSVKLNGKVLSATAYEVKAIVRMDADAEPGRHDLRLVAGHGTAIGYFDVGTLAERSEKEPNNDVGKAEALTFPALVNGILTQGDYDHYRFEARGGEVLTFDLQATRLGAQTDAVLSLLDESGEEIAYSDDYYGFKDPRLQVKFEKAGRYTLRVYGSGEAGCDTCDYRLMGGAMPDAELAMPAGGTAGKAVNFILHGVNLEGVKRVTLGDGLARGEVIAAKFNEATVRMTIPESVKPGEYKLHVEGTALPVPFVVGRFGEVTVADGSARSRKDPVPVTLPVVANGVIDRPRAADHFVFRVDAPKTVVLETQAMQLGYLTDPLVAIYDESGKRLAYQDDPTTNTGKEPANMDPHLVFTLPKAGRYVAMVRDAQFRGGAAFLYRLTMKEAEPDFALRVIGTDDTLYRGRPNRVLVRVRRLEGWNAPVEVMAENLPAGVRVKPVLAEPKNTPYTGTCGETHYLDGTNVELVFEVDSDAPLALGHIRFRGKGIFQGRTVERMGKARYFRSRIRHIGDAEEEALRVTVADAPAVVLGVPQNLTLAKDGVAGFTAIVTRLDEGNTAPLELTLEAAGEGLTMEPMEVPVSATRADVKLKGGTKAVGEFVLVGRVDGRVVGKSHPITVRSKS
;
A
#
# COMPACT_ATOMS: atom_id res chain seq x y z
N MET A 1 -2.36 70.26 26.94
CA MET A 1 -2.81 69.05 27.69
C MET A 1 -2.28 67.85 26.98
N THR A 2 -1.24 67.30 27.55
CA THR A 2 -0.40 66.24 26.96
C THR A 2 -0.84 64.86 27.54
N VAL A 3 -1.25 63.97 26.71
CA VAL A 3 -1.61 62.58 27.15
C VAL A 3 -0.39 61.70 26.87
N ALA A 4 0.22 61.22 27.97
CA ALA A 4 1.34 60.30 27.95
C ALA A 4 0.85 58.90 27.57
N LYS A 5 1.44 58.28 26.53
CA LYS A 5 1.29 56.87 26.20
C LYS A 5 2.27 56.06 27.05
N MET A 6 1.72 55.23 27.92
CA MET A 6 2.47 54.22 28.66
C MET A 6 2.58 52.96 27.79
N ALA A 7 3.79 52.66 27.31
CA ALA A 7 4.09 51.45 26.61
C ALA A 7 4.46 50.38 27.64
N VAL A 8 3.63 49.33 27.75
CA VAL A 8 3.95 48.09 28.51
C VAL A 8 4.78 47.21 27.59
N VAL A 9 6.06 47.06 27.88
CA VAL A 9 6.96 46.13 27.25
C VAL A 9 6.80 44.79 27.98
N CYS A 10 6.07 43.86 27.38
CA CYS A 10 6.08 42.46 27.80
C CYS A 10 7.35 41.78 27.28
N LEU A 11 8.28 41.57 28.18
CA LEU A 11 9.50 40.81 27.93
C LEU A 11 9.13 39.30 27.94
N PHE A 12 8.89 38.70 26.77
CA PHE A 12 8.82 37.27 26.65
C PHE A 12 10.24 36.68 26.71
N VAL A 13 10.59 36.10 27.84
CA VAL A 13 11.78 35.25 27.96
C VAL A 13 11.47 33.96 27.25
N LEU A 14 11.93 33.82 26.02
CA LEU A 14 11.99 32.55 25.32
C LEU A 14 13.10 31.69 25.99
N VAL A 15 12.72 30.84 26.91
CA VAL A 15 13.57 29.73 27.31
C VAL A 15 13.44 28.68 26.19
N ALA A 16 14.37 28.71 25.24
CA ALA A 16 14.53 27.64 24.27
C ALA A 16 15.06 26.41 25.02
N SER A 17 14.17 25.51 25.41
CA SER A 17 14.58 24.16 25.82
C SER A 17 14.95 23.39 24.53
N ALA A 18 16.25 23.30 24.28
CA ALA A 18 16.79 22.38 23.28
C ALA A 18 16.73 20.93 23.81
N ALA A 19 15.55 20.48 24.20
CA ALA A 19 15.26 19.06 24.38
C ALA A 19 14.65 18.60 23.06
N GLY A 20 15.45 17.97 22.18
CA GLY A 20 14.96 17.30 21.01
C GLY A 20 13.82 16.37 21.44
N GLU A 21 12.72 16.42 20.71
CA GLU A 21 11.56 15.56 20.93
C GLU A 21 12.03 14.10 20.91
N VAL A 22 12.02 13.43 22.06
CA VAL A 22 12.40 12.02 22.16
C VAL A 22 11.32 11.23 21.43
N LYS A 23 11.57 10.86 20.17
CA LYS A 23 10.69 9.97 19.42
C LYS A 23 10.69 8.62 20.12
N VAL A 24 9.59 8.29 20.76
CA VAL A 24 9.38 6.97 21.37
C VAL A 24 9.29 5.97 20.23
N PRO A 25 10.22 5.02 20.11
CA PRO A 25 10.09 4.01 19.06
C PRO A 25 8.88 3.12 19.34
N PRO A 26 8.23 2.62 18.27
CA PRO A 26 7.11 1.72 18.45
C PRO A 26 7.53 0.46 19.22
N ILE A 27 6.68 0.04 20.14
CA ILE A 27 6.86 -1.20 20.95
C ILE A 27 6.40 -2.45 20.20
N TRP A 28 5.71 -2.25 19.08
CA TRP A 28 5.17 -3.33 18.25
C TRP A 28 6.28 -4.03 17.48
N PRO A 29 6.13 -5.33 17.21
CA PRO A 29 7.04 -6.02 16.31
C PRO A 29 7.05 -5.33 14.93
N GLN A 30 8.23 -5.21 14.36
CA GLN A 30 8.43 -4.60 13.04
C GLN A 30 9.33 -5.49 12.20
N ILE A 31 8.89 -5.81 11.00
CA ILE A 31 9.71 -6.44 9.98
C ILE A 31 10.41 -5.34 9.19
N GLN A 32 11.74 -5.36 9.16
CA GLN A 32 12.59 -4.45 8.39
C GLN A 32 13.17 -5.12 7.15
N GLY A 33 13.47 -6.42 7.25
CA GLY A 33 14.00 -7.25 6.16
C GLY A 33 13.40 -8.66 6.22
N LEU A 34 13.29 -9.29 5.05
CA LEU A 34 12.88 -10.68 4.88
C LEU A 34 13.70 -11.31 3.75
N PHE A 35 14.54 -12.26 4.05
CA PHE A 35 15.40 -12.87 3.03
C PHE A 35 15.37 -14.40 3.08
N PRO A 36 15.16 -15.07 1.92
CA PRO A 36 14.65 -14.49 0.67
C PRO A 36 13.19 -14.05 0.81
N ARG A 37 12.75 -13.10 -0.04
CA ARG A 37 11.38 -12.56 -0.04
C ARG A 37 10.38 -13.40 -0.80
N GLY A 38 10.76 -14.52 -1.30
CA GLY A 38 9.88 -15.38 -2.07
C GLY A 38 10.40 -16.80 -2.19
N GLY A 39 9.65 -17.58 -2.94
CA GLY A 39 10.00 -18.96 -3.24
C GLY A 39 9.16 -19.55 -4.36
N GLN A 40 9.66 -20.61 -4.97
CA GLN A 40 8.93 -21.35 -6.00
C GLN A 40 7.78 -22.14 -5.37
N ARG A 41 6.57 -22.04 -5.93
CA ARG A 41 5.45 -22.89 -5.50
C ARG A 41 5.80 -24.39 -5.54
N GLY A 42 5.27 -25.17 -4.62
CA GLY A 42 5.58 -26.58 -4.46
C GLY A 42 6.90 -26.86 -3.74
N THR A 43 7.54 -25.86 -3.15
CA THR A 43 8.80 -26.00 -2.41
C THR A 43 8.71 -25.48 -0.97
N GLU A 44 9.77 -25.72 -0.22
CA GLU A 44 10.01 -25.11 1.09
C GLU A 44 11.24 -24.21 1.01
N VAL A 45 11.18 -23.06 1.67
CA VAL A 45 12.29 -22.12 1.73
C VAL A 45 12.57 -21.69 3.18
N ALA A 46 13.85 -21.70 3.56
CA ALA A 46 14.29 -21.13 4.82
C ALA A 46 14.39 -19.62 4.69
N VAL A 47 13.73 -18.89 5.57
CA VAL A 47 13.70 -17.43 5.57
C VAL A 47 14.26 -16.86 6.86
N THR A 48 14.96 -15.74 6.74
CA THR A 48 15.42 -14.93 7.85
C THR A 48 14.65 -13.61 7.85
N ILE A 49 13.95 -13.32 8.94
CA ILE A 49 13.24 -12.07 9.14
C ILE A 49 14.06 -11.23 10.10
N LYS A 50 14.51 -10.06 9.66
CA LYS A 50 15.17 -9.07 10.49
C LYS A 50 14.22 -7.94 10.85
N GLY A 51 14.36 -7.40 12.05
CA GLY A 51 13.46 -6.35 12.51
C GLY A 51 13.68 -5.91 13.93
N ARG A 52 12.62 -5.49 14.60
CA ARG A 52 12.63 -5.04 15.98
C ARG A 52 11.46 -5.63 16.75
N ASN A 53 11.68 -5.84 18.06
CA ASN A 53 10.66 -6.38 18.97
C ASN A 53 10.10 -7.74 18.52
N LEU A 54 10.94 -8.59 17.90
CA LEU A 54 10.55 -9.88 17.34
C LEU A 54 10.62 -11.02 18.37
N GLN A 55 11.07 -10.76 19.59
CA GLN A 55 11.15 -11.76 20.66
C GLN A 55 9.77 -12.38 20.94
N GLY A 56 9.78 -13.67 21.24
CA GLY A 56 8.55 -14.41 21.48
C GLY A 56 7.72 -14.64 20.22
N ALA A 57 8.33 -14.55 19.05
CA ALA A 57 7.65 -14.93 17.81
C ALA A 57 7.31 -16.42 17.82
N THR A 58 6.03 -16.73 17.57
CA THR A 58 5.48 -18.10 17.64
C THR A 58 4.91 -18.58 16.32
N GLY A 59 4.58 -17.67 15.38
CA GLY A 59 3.95 -18.05 14.12
C GLY A 59 4.17 -17.08 12.99
N LEU A 60 4.17 -17.63 11.77
CA LEU A 60 4.04 -16.92 10.52
C LEU A 60 2.72 -17.33 9.89
N ILE A 61 1.87 -16.36 9.60
CA ILE A 61 0.55 -16.58 9.05
C ILE A 61 0.43 -15.84 7.74
N PHE A 62 -0.13 -16.50 6.74
CA PHE A 62 -0.32 -15.95 5.39
C PHE A 62 -1.80 -15.74 5.09
N THR A 63 -2.09 -14.85 4.17
CA THR A 63 -3.45 -14.70 3.63
C THR A 63 -3.93 -15.95 2.90
N SER A 64 -3.02 -16.62 2.23
CA SER A 64 -3.33 -17.86 1.52
C SER A 64 -3.18 -19.06 2.45
N VAL A 65 -4.18 -19.92 2.49
CA VAL A 65 -4.13 -21.22 3.20
C VAL A 65 -3.16 -22.21 2.55
N LYS A 66 -2.67 -21.90 1.34
CA LYS A 66 -1.69 -22.68 0.59
C LYS A 66 -0.24 -22.42 1.00
N LEU A 67 -0.05 -21.44 1.89
CA LEU A 67 1.24 -21.11 2.47
C LEU A 67 1.23 -21.39 3.96
N ASN A 68 2.27 -22.07 4.45
CA ASN A 68 2.44 -22.37 5.86
C ASN A 68 3.83 -21.94 6.34
N GLY A 69 3.88 -21.21 7.45
CA GLY A 69 5.12 -20.73 8.06
C GLY A 69 5.37 -21.36 9.42
N LYS A 70 6.58 -21.87 9.62
CA LYS A 70 7.03 -22.45 10.89
C LYS A 70 8.21 -21.66 11.44
N VAL A 71 8.05 -21.03 12.59
CA VAL A 71 9.15 -20.35 13.31
C VAL A 71 10.08 -21.41 13.91
N LEU A 72 11.37 -21.27 13.69
CA LEU A 72 12.43 -22.14 14.22
C LEU A 72 13.11 -21.51 15.44
N SER A 73 13.40 -20.22 15.35
CA SER A 73 14.01 -19.45 16.47
C SER A 73 13.63 -17.98 16.36
N ALA A 74 13.62 -17.28 17.50
CA ALA A 74 13.32 -15.85 17.57
C ALA A 74 14.19 -15.16 18.61
N THR A 75 14.75 -14.02 18.22
CA THR A 75 15.41 -13.04 19.11
C THR A 75 14.64 -11.70 19.02
N ALA A 76 15.12 -10.65 19.66
CA ALA A 76 14.54 -9.32 19.54
C ALA A 76 14.67 -8.73 18.13
N TYR A 77 15.63 -9.21 17.33
CA TYR A 77 16.01 -8.62 16.04
C TYR A 77 15.92 -9.57 14.85
N GLU A 78 15.85 -10.88 15.12
CA GLU A 78 15.88 -11.91 14.07
C GLU A 78 14.93 -13.04 14.39
N VAL A 79 14.19 -13.49 13.38
CA VAL A 79 13.42 -14.73 13.39
C VAL A 79 13.87 -15.59 12.22
N LYS A 80 14.20 -16.85 12.49
CA LYS A 80 14.43 -17.87 11.48
C LYS A 80 13.18 -18.73 11.34
N ALA A 81 12.74 -18.97 10.11
CA ALA A 81 11.55 -19.74 9.83
C ALA A 81 11.66 -20.53 8.54
N ILE A 82 10.74 -21.48 8.34
CA ILE A 82 10.55 -22.17 7.08
C ILE A 82 9.19 -21.78 6.55
N VAL A 83 9.12 -21.42 5.27
CA VAL A 83 7.87 -21.21 4.53
C VAL A 83 7.70 -22.34 3.53
N ARG A 84 6.58 -23.05 3.65
CA ARG A 84 6.15 -24.08 2.71
C ARG A 84 5.05 -23.53 1.82
N MET A 85 5.16 -23.78 0.53
CA MET A 85 4.20 -23.41 -0.49
C MET A 85 3.64 -24.66 -1.17
N ASP A 86 2.32 -24.77 -1.26
CA ASP A 86 1.69 -25.86 -2.01
C ASP A 86 1.96 -25.70 -3.52
N ALA A 87 1.89 -26.80 -4.27
CA ALA A 87 2.14 -26.80 -5.71
C ALA A 87 1.10 -25.99 -6.52
N ASP A 88 -0.09 -25.83 -5.96
CA ASP A 88 -1.18 -25.03 -6.51
C ASP A 88 -1.35 -23.67 -5.82
N ALA A 89 -0.34 -23.20 -5.06
CA ALA A 89 -0.33 -21.86 -4.51
C ALA A 89 -0.36 -20.83 -5.65
N GLU A 90 -1.19 -19.79 -5.49
CA GLU A 90 -1.30 -18.72 -6.47
C GLU A 90 0.02 -17.94 -6.56
N PRO A 91 0.57 -17.74 -7.77
CA PRO A 91 1.75 -16.91 -7.96
C PRO A 91 1.44 -15.44 -7.63
N GLY A 92 2.45 -14.76 -7.10
CA GLY A 92 2.37 -13.35 -6.75
C GLY A 92 2.54 -13.09 -5.26
N ARG A 93 2.29 -11.85 -4.87
CA ARG A 93 2.53 -11.38 -3.53
C ARG A 93 1.44 -11.81 -2.56
N HIS A 94 1.86 -12.45 -1.47
CA HIS A 94 1.04 -12.79 -0.32
C HIS A 94 1.45 -11.98 0.90
N ASP A 95 0.47 -11.49 1.65
CA ASP A 95 0.75 -10.87 2.93
C ASP A 95 1.08 -11.96 3.94
N LEU A 96 2.11 -11.69 4.74
CA LEU A 96 2.46 -12.50 5.90
C LEU A 96 2.33 -11.69 7.17
N ARG A 97 2.00 -12.36 8.26
CA ARG A 97 2.04 -11.81 9.61
C ARG A 97 2.95 -12.65 10.48
N LEU A 98 3.91 -11.97 11.08
CA LEU A 98 4.70 -12.51 12.16
C LEU A 98 3.94 -12.24 13.47
N VAL A 99 3.59 -13.29 14.19
CA VAL A 99 2.98 -13.22 15.53
C VAL A 99 4.10 -13.26 16.55
N ALA A 100 4.28 -12.18 17.31
CA ALA A 100 5.29 -12.04 18.35
C ALA A 100 4.67 -11.68 19.70
N GLY A 101 5.45 -11.65 20.78
CA GLY A 101 4.96 -11.55 22.15
C GLY A 101 4.13 -10.30 22.49
N HIS A 102 4.20 -9.23 21.68
CA HIS A 102 3.50 -7.96 21.93
C HIS A 102 2.64 -7.50 20.75
N GLY A 103 2.30 -8.39 19.84
CA GLY A 103 1.48 -8.04 18.67
C GLY A 103 1.96 -8.72 17.42
N THR A 104 1.63 -8.12 16.27
CA THR A 104 1.99 -8.69 14.97
C THR A 104 2.73 -7.67 14.10
N ALA A 105 3.61 -8.19 13.23
CA ALA A 105 4.23 -7.41 12.16
C ALA A 105 3.78 -7.91 10.81
N ILE A 106 3.56 -6.98 9.88
CA ILE A 106 3.18 -7.28 8.49
C ILE A 106 4.44 -7.33 7.63
N GLY A 107 4.52 -8.34 6.78
CA GLY A 107 5.50 -8.47 5.72
C GLY A 107 4.84 -9.00 4.44
N TYR A 108 5.63 -9.11 3.40
CA TYR A 108 5.18 -9.61 2.09
C TYR A 108 6.12 -10.70 1.61
N PHE A 109 5.53 -11.76 1.10
CA PHE A 109 6.24 -12.91 0.55
C PHE A 109 5.69 -13.20 -0.85
N ASP A 110 6.55 -13.37 -1.83
CA ASP A 110 6.14 -13.59 -3.20
C ASP A 110 6.28 -15.05 -3.61
N VAL A 111 5.22 -15.62 -4.17
CA VAL A 111 5.21 -16.98 -4.69
C VAL A 111 5.52 -16.94 -6.19
N GLY A 112 6.63 -17.53 -6.58
CA GLY A 112 7.05 -17.60 -7.97
C GLY A 112 6.74 -18.95 -8.64
N THR A 113 6.87 -18.96 -9.95
CA THR A 113 6.82 -20.19 -10.77
C THR A 113 8.22 -20.67 -11.17
N LEU A 114 9.23 -19.79 -11.06
CA LEU A 114 10.61 -20.09 -11.37
C LEU A 114 11.37 -20.57 -10.14
N ALA A 115 12.39 -21.38 -10.36
CA ALA A 115 13.38 -21.68 -9.33
C ALA A 115 14.12 -20.41 -8.93
N GLU A 116 14.26 -20.20 -7.64
CA GLU A 116 14.95 -19.04 -7.09
C GLU A 116 16.34 -19.42 -6.56
N ARG A 117 17.26 -18.49 -6.62
CA ARG A 117 18.56 -18.61 -6.00
C ARG A 117 18.95 -17.34 -5.28
N SER A 118 19.82 -17.44 -4.31
CA SER A 118 20.50 -16.29 -3.71
C SER A 118 21.73 -15.92 -4.54
N GLU A 119 22.07 -14.64 -4.54
CA GLU A 119 23.34 -14.14 -5.07
C GLU A 119 24.54 -14.82 -4.42
N LYS A 120 25.67 -14.69 -5.08
CA LYS A 120 26.96 -15.18 -4.55
C LYS A 120 27.95 -14.04 -4.49
N GLU A 121 28.31 -13.71 -3.29
CA GLU A 121 29.33 -12.72 -3.00
C GLU A 121 30.76 -13.30 -3.00
N PRO A 122 31.79 -12.52 -3.36
CA PRO A 122 31.72 -11.13 -3.82
C PRO A 122 31.44 -11.00 -5.33
N ASN A 123 30.50 -10.10 -5.71
CA ASN A 123 30.13 -9.81 -7.10
C ASN A 123 30.18 -8.29 -7.42
N ASN A 124 30.91 -7.50 -6.61
CA ASN A 124 30.93 -6.02 -6.58
C ASN A 124 31.64 -5.36 -7.78
N ASP A 125 32.18 -6.11 -8.70
CA ASP A 125 32.81 -5.58 -9.93
C ASP A 125 32.54 -6.47 -11.16
N VAL A 126 32.62 -5.89 -12.35
CA VAL A 126 32.35 -6.57 -13.62
C VAL A 126 33.15 -7.85 -13.81
N GLY A 127 34.39 -7.88 -13.29
CA GLY A 127 35.27 -9.05 -13.38
C GLY A 127 34.80 -10.23 -12.53
N LYS A 128 34.00 -9.96 -11.50
CA LYS A 128 33.44 -10.95 -10.59
C LYS A 128 31.94 -11.19 -10.82
N ALA A 129 31.38 -10.61 -11.88
CA ALA A 129 29.98 -10.73 -12.21
C ALA A 129 29.51 -12.19 -12.24
N GLU A 130 28.40 -12.46 -11.51
CA GLU A 130 27.78 -13.77 -11.46
C GLU A 130 27.08 -14.10 -12.79
N ALA A 131 27.25 -15.30 -13.32
CA ALA A 131 26.62 -15.70 -14.57
C ALA A 131 25.11 -15.94 -14.40
N LEU A 132 24.30 -15.35 -15.29
CA LEU A 132 22.85 -15.57 -15.41
C LEU A 132 22.53 -16.36 -16.67
N THR A 133 21.59 -17.30 -16.53
CA THR A 133 20.92 -17.98 -17.66
C THR A 133 19.43 -17.73 -17.52
N PHE A 134 18.78 -17.22 -18.54
CA PHE A 134 17.38 -16.85 -18.51
C PHE A 134 16.42 -18.01 -18.86
N PRO A 135 15.21 -18.06 -18.27
CA PRO A 135 14.71 -17.14 -17.25
C PRO A 135 15.40 -17.33 -15.89
N ALA A 136 15.69 -16.26 -15.18
CA ALA A 136 16.37 -16.26 -13.89
C ALA A 136 15.59 -15.50 -12.83
N LEU A 137 15.72 -15.93 -11.58
CA LEU A 137 15.24 -15.23 -10.42
C LEU A 137 16.29 -15.31 -9.32
N VAL A 138 16.78 -14.14 -8.89
CA VAL A 138 17.87 -14.00 -7.91
C VAL A 138 17.40 -13.14 -6.74
N ASN A 139 17.64 -13.59 -5.52
CA ASN A 139 17.46 -12.81 -4.30
C ASN A 139 18.82 -12.29 -3.86
N GLY A 140 18.91 -10.99 -3.55
CA GLY A 140 20.14 -10.35 -3.09
C GLY A 140 19.91 -9.36 -1.96
N ILE A 141 21.00 -8.84 -1.37
CA ILE A 141 21.00 -7.84 -0.29
C ILE A 141 22.04 -6.79 -0.62
N LEU A 142 21.62 -5.55 -0.88
CA LEU A 142 22.51 -4.43 -1.09
C LEU A 142 23.02 -3.87 0.23
N THR A 143 24.29 -4.10 0.54
CA THR A 143 24.94 -3.47 1.68
C THR A 143 25.42 -2.05 1.32
N GLN A 144 25.95 -1.28 2.26
CA GLN A 144 26.42 0.09 1.98
C GLN A 144 27.57 0.10 0.98
N GLY A 145 27.42 0.82 -0.13
CA GLY A 145 28.41 0.94 -1.20
C GLY A 145 28.52 -0.33 -2.07
N ASP A 146 27.52 -1.16 -2.08
CA ASP A 146 27.46 -2.44 -2.78
C ASP A 146 26.95 -2.31 -4.21
N TYR A 147 27.51 -3.13 -5.08
CA TYR A 147 27.17 -3.20 -6.51
C TYR A 147 27.13 -4.66 -6.94
N ASP A 148 25.95 -5.22 -7.15
CA ASP A 148 25.82 -6.60 -7.62
C ASP A 148 25.86 -6.66 -9.14
N HIS A 149 26.78 -7.44 -9.68
CA HIS A 149 26.96 -7.59 -11.12
C HIS A 149 26.55 -8.99 -11.59
N TYR A 150 25.70 -9.03 -12.63
CA TYR A 150 25.19 -10.25 -13.25
C TYR A 150 25.48 -10.26 -14.74
N ARG A 151 26.28 -11.22 -15.20
CA ARG A 151 26.70 -11.34 -16.59
C ARG A 151 25.83 -12.33 -17.34
N PHE A 152 25.43 -11.98 -18.55
CA PHE A 152 24.59 -12.84 -19.41
C PHE A 152 24.94 -12.62 -20.89
N GLU A 153 24.40 -13.50 -21.75
CA GLU A 153 24.45 -13.37 -23.20
C GLU A 153 23.08 -13.06 -23.74
N ALA A 154 22.97 -12.13 -24.70
CA ALA A 154 21.76 -11.82 -25.42
C ALA A 154 21.94 -12.03 -26.91
N ARG A 155 20.85 -12.36 -27.61
CA ARG A 155 20.82 -12.52 -29.07
C ARG A 155 20.43 -11.21 -29.75
N GLY A 156 20.90 -10.98 -30.96
CA GLY A 156 20.43 -9.84 -31.77
C GLY A 156 18.92 -9.94 -32.05
N GLY A 157 18.21 -8.85 -31.83
CA GLY A 157 16.75 -8.77 -31.94
C GLY A 157 15.96 -9.23 -30.70
N GLU A 158 16.61 -9.87 -29.72
CA GLU A 158 15.97 -10.34 -28.50
C GLU A 158 15.52 -9.17 -27.63
N VAL A 159 14.35 -9.32 -26.98
CA VAL A 159 13.87 -8.38 -25.95
C VAL A 159 13.86 -9.08 -24.61
N LEU A 160 14.67 -8.56 -23.70
CA LEU A 160 14.70 -9.02 -22.30
C LEU A 160 14.08 -7.99 -21.37
N THR A 161 13.35 -8.49 -20.39
CA THR A 161 12.81 -7.69 -19.29
C THR A 161 13.55 -8.08 -18.02
N PHE A 162 13.99 -7.05 -17.26
CA PHE A 162 14.56 -7.17 -15.92
C PHE A 162 13.65 -6.43 -14.97
N ASP A 163 13.09 -7.12 -14.02
CA ASP A 163 12.15 -6.58 -13.01
C ASP A 163 12.72 -6.80 -11.62
N LEU A 164 13.09 -5.73 -10.94
CA LEU A 164 13.57 -5.80 -9.57
C LEU A 164 12.44 -5.44 -8.61
N GLN A 165 12.22 -6.29 -7.64
CA GLN A 165 11.21 -6.14 -6.60
C GLN A 165 11.91 -5.94 -5.26
N ALA A 166 11.73 -4.78 -4.66
CA ALA A 166 12.24 -4.43 -3.34
C ALA A 166 11.16 -3.70 -2.54
N THR A 167 10.89 -2.43 -2.84
CA THR A 167 9.89 -1.64 -2.12
C THR A 167 8.47 -2.18 -2.29
N ARG A 168 8.13 -2.76 -3.43
CA ARG A 168 6.86 -3.46 -3.68
C ARG A 168 6.65 -4.64 -2.73
N LEU A 169 7.72 -5.23 -2.25
CA LEU A 169 7.70 -6.32 -1.27
C LEU A 169 8.03 -5.87 0.16
N GLY A 170 8.10 -4.54 0.39
CA GLY A 170 8.31 -3.96 1.70
C GLY A 170 9.77 -3.86 2.15
N ALA A 171 10.75 -4.02 1.23
CA ALA A 171 12.15 -3.70 1.51
C ALA A 171 12.35 -2.18 1.59
N GLN A 172 13.42 -1.77 2.28
CA GLN A 172 13.75 -0.36 2.45
C GLN A 172 14.72 0.17 1.37
N THR A 173 15.03 -0.67 0.41
CA THR A 173 15.96 -0.38 -0.68
C THR A 173 15.31 0.49 -1.73
N ASP A 174 15.97 1.58 -2.11
CA ASP A 174 15.71 2.37 -3.30
C ASP A 174 16.75 1.92 -4.34
N ALA A 175 16.42 0.88 -5.10
CA ALA A 175 17.38 0.19 -5.96
C ALA A 175 17.42 0.80 -7.36
N VAL A 176 18.56 0.64 -8.02
CA VAL A 176 18.81 1.05 -9.41
C VAL A 176 19.25 -0.16 -10.22
N LEU A 177 18.72 -0.30 -11.43
CA LEU A 177 19.22 -1.22 -12.46
C LEU A 177 19.99 -0.45 -13.53
N SER A 178 21.17 -0.92 -13.85
CA SER A 178 22.00 -0.40 -14.93
C SER A 178 22.47 -1.54 -15.81
N LEU A 179 22.39 -1.38 -17.11
CA LEU A 179 22.84 -2.35 -18.09
C LEU A 179 24.12 -1.86 -18.76
N LEU A 180 25.16 -2.67 -18.68
CA LEU A 180 26.47 -2.40 -19.27
C LEU A 180 26.69 -3.30 -20.49
N ASP A 181 27.34 -2.76 -21.51
CA ASP A 181 27.86 -3.53 -22.66
C ASP A 181 29.15 -4.26 -22.32
N GLU A 182 29.74 -4.97 -23.30
CA GLU A 182 30.99 -5.72 -23.14
C GLU A 182 32.18 -4.81 -22.82
N SER A 183 32.13 -3.54 -23.19
CA SER A 183 33.20 -2.55 -22.88
C SER A 183 33.05 -1.97 -21.47
N GLY A 184 31.94 -2.23 -20.80
CA GLY A 184 31.56 -1.67 -19.50
C GLY A 184 30.87 -0.31 -19.59
N GLU A 185 30.49 0.13 -20.80
CA GLU A 185 29.67 1.35 -20.98
C GLU A 185 28.21 1.09 -20.61
N GLU A 186 27.61 2.04 -19.87
CA GLU A 186 26.19 1.97 -19.51
C GLU A 186 25.31 2.31 -20.71
N ILE A 187 24.51 1.37 -21.16
CA ILE A 187 23.64 1.50 -22.34
C ILE A 187 22.15 1.68 -21.99
N ALA A 188 21.76 1.36 -20.76
CA ALA A 188 20.42 1.61 -20.24
C ALA A 188 20.43 1.63 -18.71
N TYR A 189 19.53 2.40 -18.09
CA TYR A 189 19.34 2.37 -16.66
C TYR A 189 17.87 2.65 -16.28
N SER A 190 17.46 2.25 -15.07
CA SER A 190 16.19 2.58 -14.44
C SER A 190 16.38 2.64 -12.93
N ASP A 191 15.82 3.65 -12.29
CA ASP A 191 15.73 3.76 -10.82
C ASP A 191 14.30 3.66 -10.33
N ASP A 192 13.35 4.22 -11.08
CA ASP A 192 11.92 4.19 -10.79
C ASP A 192 11.15 3.70 -12.02
N TYR A 193 10.13 2.89 -11.82
CA TYR A 193 9.24 2.45 -12.89
C TYR A 193 7.79 2.76 -12.57
N TYR A 194 7.15 3.64 -13.35
CA TYR A 194 5.74 4.05 -13.24
C TYR A 194 5.27 4.40 -11.81
N GLY A 195 6.10 5.19 -11.09
CA GLY A 195 5.77 5.63 -9.73
C GLY A 195 6.06 4.61 -8.63
N PHE A 196 6.68 3.47 -8.97
CA PHE A 196 7.36 2.61 -8.01
C PHE A 196 8.82 3.05 -7.86
N LYS A 197 9.37 2.81 -6.68
CA LYS A 197 10.81 2.90 -6.44
C LYS A 197 11.59 1.64 -6.87
N ASP A 198 10.91 0.68 -7.42
CA ASP A 198 11.52 -0.53 -7.92
C ASP A 198 11.81 -0.37 -9.40
N PRO A 199 13.07 -0.52 -9.83
CA PRO A 199 13.46 -0.32 -11.20
C PRO A 199 13.02 -1.48 -12.09
N ARG A 200 12.75 -1.15 -13.35
CA ARG A 200 12.48 -2.13 -14.39
C ARG A 200 13.11 -1.69 -15.70
N LEU A 201 13.82 -2.59 -16.33
CA LEU A 201 14.41 -2.40 -17.65
C LEU A 201 13.80 -3.39 -18.66
N GLN A 202 13.38 -2.87 -19.79
CA GLN A 202 13.00 -3.66 -20.94
C GLN A 202 13.88 -3.22 -22.12
N VAL A 203 14.70 -4.12 -22.61
CA VAL A 203 15.74 -3.80 -23.58
C VAL A 203 15.65 -4.72 -24.79
N LYS A 204 15.60 -4.12 -25.98
CA LYS A 204 15.80 -4.79 -27.26
C LYS A 204 17.29 -4.75 -27.60
N PHE A 205 17.91 -5.91 -27.69
CA PHE A 205 19.33 -6.03 -28.01
C PHE A 205 19.52 -5.99 -29.54
N GLU A 206 20.17 -4.94 -30.04
CA GLU A 206 20.43 -4.81 -31.49
C GLU A 206 21.47 -5.82 -31.98
N LYS A 207 22.43 -6.21 -31.12
CA LYS A 207 23.51 -7.13 -31.43
C LYS A 207 23.55 -8.27 -30.42
N ALA A 208 23.92 -9.45 -30.93
CA ALA A 208 24.31 -10.54 -30.06
C ALA A 208 25.62 -10.19 -29.33
N GLY A 209 25.68 -10.48 -28.03
CA GLY A 209 26.87 -10.15 -27.26
C GLY A 209 26.74 -10.49 -25.78
N ARG A 210 27.79 -10.19 -25.06
CA ARG A 210 27.83 -10.31 -23.60
C ARG A 210 27.53 -8.96 -22.97
N TYR A 211 26.65 -9.01 -21.95
CA TYR A 211 26.17 -7.84 -21.23
C TYR A 211 26.28 -8.10 -19.74
N THR A 212 26.32 -7.02 -18.96
CA THR A 212 26.31 -7.09 -17.50
C THR A 212 25.19 -6.22 -16.95
N LEU A 213 24.28 -6.82 -16.18
CA LEU A 213 23.29 -6.09 -15.38
C LEU A 213 23.94 -5.77 -14.04
N ARG A 214 23.83 -4.52 -13.61
CA ARG A 214 24.33 -4.01 -12.35
C ARG A 214 23.13 -3.55 -11.49
N VAL A 215 23.09 -4.01 -10.24
CA VAL A 215 22.12 -3.62 -9.22
C VAL A 215 22.85 -2.85 -8.12
N TYR A 216 22.31 -1.71 -7.70
CA TYR A 216 22.89 -0.92 -6.61
C TYR A 216 21.83 -0.03 -5.96
N GLY A 217 22.10 0.48 -4.75
CA GLY A 217 21.22 1.41 -4.06
C GLY A 217 21.38 2.85 -4.58
N SER A 218 20.29 3.57 -4.74
CA SER A 218 20.29 5.00 -5.11
C SER A 218 21.16 5.79 -4.13
N GLY A 219 22.12 6.56 -4.66
CA GLY A 219 23.14 7.24 -3.85
C GLY A 219 24.07 6.31 -3.07
N GLU A 220 24.34 5.10 -3.58
CA GLU A 220 25.15 4.06 -2.93
C GLU A 220 24.62 3.62 -1.56
N ALA A 221 23.34 3.88 -1.30
CA ALA A 221 22.69 3.50 -0.06
C ALA A 221 22.46 1.98 0.00
N GLY A 222 22.71 1.42 1.18
CA GLY A 222 22.47 0.01 1.42
C GLY A 222 22.40 -0.30 2.90
N CYS A 223 21.93 -1.49 3.25
CA CYS A 223 21.81 -1.95 4.63
C CYS A 223 21.68 -3.48 4.66
N ASP A 224 21.80 -4.08 5.85
CA ASP A 224 21.67 -5.54 6.03
C ASP A 224 20.21 -6.05 5.95
N THR A 225 19.26 -5.14 5.72
CA THR A 225 17.83 -5.40 5.47
C THR A 225 17.36 -4.82 4.12
N CYS A 226 18.31 -4.37 3.28
CA CYS A 226 18.06 -3.83 1.95
C CYS A 226 18.05 -4.96 0.91
N ASP A 227 17.13 -5.88 1.09
CA ASP A 227 16.98 -7.05 0.24
C ASP A 227 16.18 -6.75 -1.03
N TYR A 228 16.46 -7.48 -2.09
CA TYR A 228 15.77 -7.39 -3.37
C TYR A 228 15.54 -8.77 -4.00
N ARG A 229 14.67 -8.80 -4.99
CA ARG A 229 14.35 -9.97 -5.81
C ARG A 229 14.36 -9.55 -7.28
N LEU A 230 15.34 -10.03 -8.03
CA LEU A 230 15.55 -9.70 -9.43
C LEU A 230 15.07 -10.84 -10.32
N MET A 231 14.14 -10.56 -11.19
CA MET A 231 13.69 -11.46 -12.24
C MET A 231 14.18 -10.97 -13.60
N GLY A 232 14.63 -11.87 -14.46
CA GLY A 232 15.12 -11.53 -15.80
C GLY A 232 14.83 -12.60 -16.85
N GLY A 233 14.59 -12.15 -18.10
CA GLY A 233 14.43 -13.04 -19.25
C GLY A 233 13.52 -12.51 -20.35
N ALA A 234 13.41 -13.30 -21.42
CA ALA A 234 12.45 -13.07 -22.51
C ALA A 234 11.05 -13.58 -22.08
N MET A 235 10.48 -12.93 -21.09
CA MET A 235 9.17 -13.32 -20.55
C MET A 235 8.06 -12.45 -21.15
N PRO A 236 6.84 -13.01 -21.28
CA PRO A 236 5.67 -12.19 -21.59
C PRO A 236 5.52 -11.07 -20.58
N ASP A 237 5.20 -9.88 -21.07
CA ASP A 237 4.92 -8.73 -20.26
C ASP A 237 3.72 -7.97 -20.81
N ALA A 238 2.57 -8.11 -20.17
CA ALA A 238 1.34 -7.42 -20.53
C ALA A 238 1.16 -6.21 -19.60
N GLU A 239 1.08 -5.02 -20.17
CA GLU A 239 1.01 -3.76 -19.42
C GLU A 239 -0.41 -3.20 -19.37
N LEU A 240 -1.15 -3.29 -20.47
CA LEU A 240 -2.44 -2.63 -20.65
C LEU A 240 -3.46 -3.59 -21.25
N ALA A 241 -4.74 -3.37 -20.96
CA ALA A 241 -5.87 -3.99 -21.64
C ALA A 241 -6.77 -2.89 -22.26
N MET A 242 -7.17 -3.05 -23.51
CA MET A 242 -8.09 -2.13 -24.17
C MET A 242 -9.23 -2.89 -24.87
N PRO A 243 -10.50 -2.71 -24.49
CA PRO A 243 -10.98 -1.92 -23.35
C PRO A 243 -10.47 -2.45 -22.00
N ALA A 244 -10.36 -1.53 -21.03
CA ALA A 244 -9.90 -1.82 -19.68
C ALA A 244 -10.97 -2.48 -18.79
N GLY A 245 -12.02 -3.03 -19.36
CA GLY A 245 -13.10 -3.68 -18.63
C GLY A 245 -14.16 -4.31 -19.51
N GLY A 246 -15.21 -4.84 -18.85
CA GLY A 246 -16.35 -5.47 -19.48
C GLY A 246 -17.56 -5.58 -18.56
N THR A 247 -18.72 -5.89 -19.12
CA THR A 247 -19.97 -5.99 -18.36
C THR A 247 -20.18 -7.44 -17.87
N ALA A 248 -20.56 -7.60 -16.60
CA ALA A 248 -20.98 -8.90 -16.06
C ALA A 248 -22.11 -9.51 -16.89
N GLY A 249 -22.06 -10.82 -17.13
CA GLY A 249 -23.00 -11.55 -17.98
C GLY A 249 -22.74 -11.41 -19.48
N LYS A 250 -21.68 -10.70 -19.93
CA LYS A 250 -21.42 -10.48 -21.36
C LYS A 250 -20.03 -10.93 -21.78
N ALA A 251 -19.88 -11.20 -23.06
CA ALA A 251 -18.58 -11.41 -23.68
C ALA A 251 -17.94 -10.05 -24.02
N VAL A 252 -16.64 -9.94 -23.80
CA VAL A 252 -15.82 -8.81 -24.18
C VAL A 252 -14.61 -9.29 -24.97
N ASN A 253 -14.27 -8.57 -26.03
CA ASN A 253 -12.99 -8.71 -26.73
C ASN A 253 -12.11 -7.53 -26.30
N PHE A 254 -10.90 -7.81 -25.87
CA PHE A 254 -9.93 -6.80 -25.53
C PHE A 254 -8.54 -7.16 -26.08
N ILE A 255 -7.72 -6.15 -26.25
CA ILE A 255 -6.34 -6.30 -26.69
C ILE A 255 -5.45 -6.06 -25.46
N LEU A 256 -4.59 -7.03 -25.17
CA LEU A 256 -3.46 -6.83 -24.26
C LEU A 256 -2.32 -6.21 -25.06
N HIS A 257 -1.74 -5.14 -24.56
CA HIS A 257 -0.54 -4.52 -25.08
C HIS A 257 0.64 -4.82 -24.15
N GLY A 258 1.79 -5.05 -24.75
CA GLY A 258 3.00 -5.37 -24.00
C GLY A 258 4.13 -5.85 -24.90
N VAL A 259 4.96 -6.79 -24.42
CA VAL A 259 6.03 -7.42 -25.22
C VAL A 259 6.12 -8.92 -24.95
N ASN A 260 6.76 -9.64 -25.87
CA ASN A 260 6.92 -11.10 -25.82
C ASN A 260 5.57 -11.84 -25.65
N LEU A 261 4.47 -11.28 -26.17
CA LEU A 261 3.12 -11.83 -25.95
C LEU A 261 2.75 -12.96 -26.92
N GLU A 262 3.56 -13.27 -27.94
CA GLU A 262 3.28 -14.28 -28.97
C GLU A 262 3.10 -15.70 -28.40
N GLY A 263 3.66 -15.96 -27.21
CA GLY A 263 3.57 -17.26 -26.53
C GLY A 263 2.43 -17.36 -25.52
N VAL A 264 1.69 -16.30 -25.27
CA VAL A 264 0.61 -16.26 -24.27
C VAL A 264 -0.57 -17.14 -24.74
N LYS A 265 -0.98 -18.09 -23.87
CA LYS A 265 -2.09 -19.02 -24.14
C LYS A 265 -3.24 -18.89 -23.15
N ARG A 266 -2.99 -18.29 -21.99
CA ARG A 266 -3.95 -18.24 -20.91
C ARG A 266 -4.02 -16.85 -20.29
N VAL A 267 -5.26 -16.37 -20.15
CA VAL A 267 -5.59 -15.15 -19.42
C VAL A 267 -6.74 -15.49 -18.48
N THR A 268 -6.64 -15.10 -17.22
CA THR A 268 -7.70 -15.33 -16.23
C THR A 268 -8.07 -14.03 -15.53
N LEU A 269 -9.34 -13.88 -15.16
CA LEU A 269 -9.86 -12.77 -14.38
C LEU A 269 -9.85 -13.14 -12.91
N GLY A 270 -9.18 -12.35 -12.08
CA GLY A 270 -9.04 -12.63 -10.65
C GLY A 270 -8.56 -14.06 -10.38
N ASP A 271 -8.99 -14.66 -9.28
CA ASP A 271 -8.62 -16.03 -8.89
C ASP A 271 -9.39 -17.10 -9.72
N GLY A 272 -9.42 -16.94 -11.04
CA GLY A 272 -10.09 -17.87 -11.95
C GLY A 272 -11.59 -17.66 -12.14
N LEU A 273 -12.09 -16.47 -11.83
CA LEU A 273 -13.53 -16.09 -11.99
C LEU A 273 -14.01 -16.21 -13.44
N ALA A 274 -13.12 -15.91 -14.39
CA ALA A 274 -13.35 -16.13 -15.81
C ALA A 274 -12.04 -16.48 -16.52
N ARG A 275 -12.15 -17.20 -17.65
CA ARG A 275 -11.02 -17.51 -18.53
C ARG A 275 -11.19 -16.83 -19.87
N GLY A 276 -10.11 -16.21 -20.34
CA GLY A 276 -10.03 -15.62 -21.67
C GLY A 276 -9.43 -16.61 -22.67
N GLU A 277 -10.01 -16.64 -23.84
CA GLU A 277 -9.48 -17.31 -25.02
C GLU A 277 -8.57 -16.34 -25.77
N VAL A 278 -7.31 -16.71 -25.96
CA VAL A 278 -6.39 -15.93 -26.80
C VAL A 278 -6.66 -16.25 -28.26
N ILE A 279 -7.28 -15.29 -28.97
CA ILE A 279 -7.69 -15.45 -30.39
C ILE A 279 -6.49 -15.27 -31.32
N ALA A 280 -5.63 -14.31 -31.00
CA ALA A 280 -4.42 -13.99 -31.74
C ALA A 280 -3.38 -13.41 -30.80
N ALA A 281 -2.12 -13.71 -31.04
CA ALA A 281 -1.00 -13.15 -30.30
C ALA A 281 0.15 -12.81 -31.25
N LYS A 282 0.75 -11.65 -31.03
CA LYS A 282 1.94 -11.14 -31.70
C LYS A 282 2.91 -10.69 -30.62
N PHE A 283 4.11 -10.28 -31.00
CA PHE A 283 5.13 -9.79 -30.11
C PHE A 283 4.63 -8.76 -29.08
N ASN A 284 3.86 -7.77 -29.55
CA ASN A 284 3.44 -6.62 -28.73
C ASN A 284 1.93 -6.55 -28.46
N GLU A 285 1.16 -7.52 -28.92
CA GLU A 285 -0.31 -7.53 -28.75
C GLU A 285 -0.83 -8.97 -28.62
N ALA A 286 -1.81 -9.16 -27.74
CA ALA A 286 -2.62 -10.37 -27.71
C ALA A 286 -4.11 -10.02 -27.67
N THR A 287 -4.88 -10.51 -28.63
CA THR A 287 -6.34 -10.36 -28.67
C THR A 287 -6.99 -11.46 -27.86
N VAL A 288 -7.78 -11.10 -26.87
CA VAL A 288 -8.43 -12.01 -25.94
C VAL A 288 -9.94 -11.83 -26.00
N ARG A 289 -10.67 -12.95 -26.07
CA ARG A 289 -12.11 -13.00 -25.87
C ARG A 289 -12.40 -13.60 -24.50
N MET A 290 -13.20 -12.92 -23.68
CA MET A 290 -13.58 -13.39 -22.35
C MET A 290 -15.09 -13.25 -22.16
N THR A 291 -15.76 -14.28 -21.67
CA THR A 291 -17.14 -14.18 -21.17
C THR A 291 -17.08 -14.01 -19.66
N ILE A 292 -17.55 -12.89 -19.16
CA ILE A 292 -17.60 -12.59 -17.73
C ILE A 292 -18.88 -13.18 -17.17
N PRO A 293 -18.85 -14.11 -16.22
CA PRO A 293 -20.07 -14.66 -15.62
C PRO A 293 -20.94 -13.58 -14.94
N GLU A 294 -22.27 -13.75 -15.01
CA GLU A 294 -23.20 -12.82 -14.34
C GLU A 294 -23.02 -12.79 -12.83
N SER A 295 -22.50 -13.86 -12.24
CA SER A 295 -22.20 -13.96 -10.80
C SER A 295 -21.02 -13.10 -10.37
N VAL A 296 -20.18 -12.61 -11.29
CA VAL A 296 -19.05 -11.74 -10.97
C VAL A 296 -19.58 -10.35 -10.62
N LYS A 297 -19.34 -9.93 -9.39
CA LYS A 297 -19.79 -8.62 -8.91
C LYS A 297 -19.07 -7.49 -9.63
N PRO A 298 -19.73 -6.35 -9.87
CA PRO A 298 -19.04 -5.15 -10.35
C PRO A 298 -17.91 -4.72 -9.40
N GLY A 299 -16.75 -4.38 -9.98
CA GLY A 299 -15.57 -4.00 -9.20
C GLY A 299 -14.29 -4.02 -10.02
N GLU A 300 -13.19 -3.71 -9.34
CA GLU A 300 -11.85 -3.78 -9.89
C GLU A 300 -11.27 -5.18 -9.70
N TYR A 301 -10.72 -5.71 -10.76
CA TYR A 301 -10.11 -7.04 -10.84
C TYR A 301 -8.73 -6.95 -11.48
N LYS A 302 -8.07 -8.09 -11.55
CA LYS A 302 -6.78 -8.25 -12.21
C LYS A 302 -6.88 -9.35 -13.26
N LEU A 303 -6.31 -9.09 -14.43
CA LEU A 303 -6.07 -10.13 -15.42
C LEU A 303 -4.71 -10.74 -15.14
N HIS A 304 -4.69 -12.02 -14.85
CA HIS A 304 -3.45 -12.81 -14.76
C HIS A 304 -3.15 -13.38 -16.14
N VAL A 305 -2.08 -12.90 -16.75
CA VAL A 305 -1.57 -13.36 -18.04
C VAL A 305 -0.46 -14.36 -17.80
N GLU A 306 -0.53 -15.51 -18.44
CA GLU A 306 0.46 -16.57 -18.25
C GLU A 306 1.89 -16.10 -18.56
N GLY A 307 2.79 -16.29 -17.61
CA GLY A 307 4.20 -15.93 -17.74
C GLY A 307 4.54 -14.47 -17.41
N THR A 308 3.55 -13.60 -17.16
CA THR A 308 3.82 -12.21 -16.77
C THR A 308 4.09 -12.09 -15.27
N ALA A 309 4.95 -11.15 -14.91
CA ALA A 309 5.27 -10.85 -13.51
C ALA A 309 4.18 -10.03 -12.82
N LEU A 310 3.51 -9.16 -13.56
CA LEU A 310 2.50 -8.26 -13.03
C LEU A 310 1.15 -8.52 -13.69
N PRO A 311 0.06 -8.49 -12.91
CA PRO A 311 -1.27 -8.60 -13.48
C PRO A 311 -1.73 -7.27 -14.06
N VAL A 312 -2.58 -7.32 -15.08
CA VAL A 312 -3.15 -6.14 -15.74
C VAL A 312 -4.46 -5.75 -15.07
N PRO A 313 -4.68 -4.48 -14.69
CA PRO A 313 -5.95 -4.01 -14.14
C PRO A 313 -7.12 -4.20 -15.12
N PHE A 314 -8.29 -4.59 -14.58
CA PHE A 314 -9.49 -4.79 -15.37
C PHE A 314 -10.74 -4.52 -14.53
N VAL A 315 -11.74 -3.86 -15.10
CA VAL A 315 -12.96 -3.49 -14.38
C VAL A 315 -14.15 -4.29 -14.87
N VAL A 316 -14.85 -4.95 -13.98
CA VAL A 316 -16.15 -5.55 -14.28
C VAL A 316 -17.24 -4.54 -13.92
N GLY A 317 -18.00 -4.10 -14.92
CA GLY A 317 -19.11 -3.15 -14.78
C GLY A 317 -20.47 -3.82 -14.84
N ARG A 318 -21.53 -3.02 -14.61
CA ARG A 318 -22.94 -3.41 -14.76
C ARG A 318 -23.63 -2.75 -15.96
N PHE A 319 -23.01 -1.74 -16.54
CA PHE A 319 -23.57 -0.97 -17.64
C PHE A 319 -23.05 -1.46 -18.99
N GLY A 320 -23.78 -1.12 -20.06
CA GLY A 320 -23.28 -1.34 -21.41
C GLY A 320 -22.03 -0.51 -21.67
N GLU A 321 -21.13 -1.04 -22.46
CA GLU A 321 -19.86 -0.39 -22.78
C GLU A 321 -19.75 -0.06 -24.26
N VAL A 322 -19.12 1.08 -24.55
CA VAL A 322 -18.71 1.48 -25.88
C VAL A 322 -17.20 1.70 -25.90
N THR A 323 -16.55 1.25 -26.97
CA THR A 323 -15.12 1.51 -27.17
C THR A 323 -14.98 2.54 -28.28
N VAL A 324 -14.23 3.60 -28.01
CA VAL A 324 -14.00 4.68 -28.95
C VAL A 324 -12.73 4.37 -29.73
N ALA A 325 -12.90 4.16 -31.07
CA ALA A 325 -11.77 3.96 -31.94
C ALA A 325 -10.93 5.24 -32.04
N ASP A 326 -9.65 5.10 -32.36
CA ASP A 326 -8.71 6.21 -32.46
C ASP A 326 -9.23 7.30 -33.40
N GLY A 327 -9.37 8.50 -32.87
CA GLY A 327 -9.84 9.66 -33.58
C GLY A 327 -11.36 9.79 -33.78
N SER A 328 -12.17 8.82 -33.39
CA SER A 328 -13.63 8.84 -33.66
C SER A 328 -14.40 9.87 -32.81
N ALA A 329 -13.96 10.20 -31.62
CA ALA A 329 -14.66 11.09 -30.65
C ALA A 329 -14.02 12.48 -30.52
N ARG A 330 -13.20 12.92 -31.47
CA ARG A 330 -12.29 14.09 -31.30
C ARG A 330 -12.99 15.45 -31.42
N SER A 331 -14.24 15.50 -31.80
CA SER A 331 -14.88 16.77 -32.09
C SER A 331 -16.13 17.00 -31.26
N ARG A 332 -16.19 18.15 -30.59
CA ARG A 332 -17.43 18.61 -29.96
C ARG A 332 -18.55 18.91 -30.98
N LYS A 333 -18.20 19.18 -32.23
CA LYS A 333 -19.18 19.41 -33.34
C LYS A 333 -19.78 18.09 -33.81
N ASP A 334 -19.03 16.99 -33.68
CA ASP A 334 -19.43 15.65 -34.06
C ASP A 334 -19.12 14.65 -32.93
N PRO A 335 -19.83 14.76 -31.79
CA PRO A 335 -19.62 13.91 -30.63
C PRO A 335 -20.27 12.54 -30.83
N VAL A 336 -19.68 11.51 -30.21
CA VAL A 336 -20.23 10.14 -30.23
C VAL A 336 -21.56 10.10 -29.47
N PRO A 337 -22.67 9.65 -30.08
CA PRO A 337 -23.96 9.53 -29.43
C PRO A 337 -23.95 8.35 -28.46
N VAL A 338 -24.44 8.59 -27.23
CA VAL A 338 -24.58 7.57 -26.19
C VAL A 338 -25.91 7.67 -25.48
N THR A 339 -26.35 6.55 -24.91
CA THR A 339 -27.54 6.48 -24.04
C THR A 339 -27.12 6.12 -22.63
N LEU A 340 -27.52 6.95 -21.66
CA LEU A 340 -27.23 6.69 -20.22
C LEU A 340 -28.10 5.54 -19.68
N PRO A 341 -27.55 4.67 -18.79
CA PRO A 341 -26.16 4.62 -18.33
C PRO A 341 -25.24 3.90 -19.32
N VAL A 342 -24.00 4.36 -19.42
CA VAL A 342 -23.00 3.80 -20.34
C VAL A 342 -21.59 3.98 -19.78
N VAL A 343 -20.68 3.11 -20.19
CA VAL A 343 -19.25 3.26 -19.99
C VAL A 343 -18.56 3.42 -21.33
N ALA A 344 -17.79 4.48 -21.49
CA ALA A 344 -16.96 4.71 -22.66
C ALA A 344 -15.49 4.41 -22.35
N ASN A 345 -14.91 3.47 -23.09
CA ASN A 345 -13.47 3.17 -23.03
C ASN A 345 -12.78 3.88 -24.21
N GLY A 346 -11.70 4.59 -23.94
CA GLY A 346 -10.99 5.34 -24.97
C GLY A 346 -9.51 5.55 -24.68
N VAL A 347 -8.83 6.17 -25.65
CA VAL A 347 -7.42 6.53 -25.59
C VAL A 347 -7.27 8.00 -25.99
N ILE A 348 -6.63 8.81 -25.17
CA ILE A 348 -6.19 10.16 -25.54
C ILE A 348 -4.90 10.01 -26.36
N ASP A 349 -5.04 9.68 -27.67
CA ASP A 349 -3.96 9.19 -28.54
C ASP A 349 -2.85 10.19 -28.83
N ARG A 350 -3.09 11.50 -28.63
CA ARG A 350 -2.13 12.57 -28.90
C ARG A 350 -2.32 13.75 -27.97
N PRO A 351 -1.28 14.57 -27.77
CA PRO A 351 -1.37 15.80 -26.97
C PRO A 351 -2.52 16.71 -27.43
N ARG A 352 -3.22 17.30 -26.47
CA ARG A 352 -4.39 18.19 -26.65
C ARG A 352 -5.64 17.54 -27.26
N ALA A 353 -5.65 16.22 -27.42
CA ALA A 353 -6.88 15.51 -27.81
C ALA A 353 -7.90 15.53 -26.65
N ALA A 354 -9.17 15.46 -27.02
CA ALA A 354 -10.29 15.33 -26.10
C ALA A 354 -11.41 14.55 -26.78
N ASP A 355 -12.03 13.63 -26.06
CA ASP A 355 -13.16 12.85 -26.56
C ASP A 355 -14.47 13.45 -26.07
N HIS A 356 -15.49 13.40 -26.95
CA HIS A 356 -16.77 14.04 -26.75
C HIS A 356 -17.92 13.06 -26.96
N PHE A 357 -18.84 13.02 -26.01
CA PHE A 357 -20.01 12.13 -26.02
C PHE A 357 -21.28 12.95 -25.89
N VAL A 358 -22.27 12.72 -26.76
CA VAL A 358 -23.56 13.40 -26.67
C VAL A 358 -24.62 12.47 -26.11
N PHE A 359 -25.37 12.98 -25.13
CA PHE A 359 -26.51 12.30 -24.53
C PHE A 359 -27.71 13.25 -24.37
N ARG A 360 -28.88 12.71 -24.16
CA ARG A 360 -30.13 13.46 -23.97
C ARG A 360 -30.75 13.09 -22.62
N VAL A 361 -31.36 14.08 -21.98
CA VAL A 361 -32.24 13.88 -20.83
C VAL A 361 -33.61 14.48 -21.13
N ASP A 362 -34.65 13.86 -20.61
CA ASP A 362 -36.07 14.20 -20.85
C ASP A 362 -36.64 15.17 -19.79
N ALA A 363 -35.91 15.39 -18.69
CA ALA A 363 -36.24 16.27 -17.58
C ALA A 363 -34.98 16.80 -16.92
N PRO A 364 -35.04 17.78 -15.98
CA PRO A 364 -33.94 18.07 -15.08
C PRO A 364 -33.49 16.80 -14.37
N LYS A 365 -32.18 16.48 -14.44
CA LYS A 365 -31.62 15.25 -13.84
C LYS A 365 -30.22 15.51 -13.31
N THR A 366 -29.91 14.89 -12.19
CA THR A 366 -28.53 14.82 -11.69
C THR A 366 -27.81 13.67 -12.40
N VAL A 367 -26.71 13.99 -13.02
CA VAL A 367 -25.86 13.02 -13.73
C VAL A 367 -24.49 12.94 -13.08
N VAL A 368 -23.83 11.80 -13.30
CA VAL A 368 -22.49 11.51 -12.84
C VAL A 368 -21.60 11.23 -14.04
N LEU A 369 -20.45 11.90 -14.09
CA LEU A 369 -19.32 11.57 -14.94
C LEU A 369 -18.18 11.12 -14.03
N GLU A 370 -17.84 9.85 -14.09
CA GLU A 370 -16.77 9.24 -13.27
C GLU A 370 -15.75 8.58 -14.19
N THR A 371 -14.49 8.91 -14.00
CA THR A 371 -13.40 8.26 -14.73
C THR A 371 -12.67 7.25 -13.86
N GLN A 372 -12.10 6.28 -14.54
CA GLN A 372 -11.12 5.34 -14.00
C GLN A 372 -9.94 5.33 -14.96
N ALA A 373 -8.83 5.92 -14.55
CA ALA A 373 -7.59 5.98 -15.31
C ALA A 373 -6.38 5.82 -14.39
N MET A 374 -6.04 6.83 -13.60
CA MET A 374 -4.87 6.76 -12.71
C MET A 374 -5.03 5.68 -11.64
N GLN A 375 -6.22 5.45 -11.12
CA GLN A 375 -6.48 4.37 -10.17
C GLN A 375 -6.25 2.97 -10.77
N LEU A 376 -6.33 2.83 -12.10
CA LEU A 376 -5.99 1.61 -12.83
C LEU A 376 -4.53 1.56 -13.29
N GLY A 377 -3.71 2.55 -12.92
CA GLY A 377 -2.30 2.62 -13.30
C GLY A 377 -2.01 3.20 -14.68
N TYR A 378 -3.02 3.82 -15.34
CA TYR A 378 -2.83 4.48 -16.65
C TYR A 378 -2.21 5.87 -16.50
N LEU A 379 -1.59 6.35 -17.57
CA LEU A 379 -0.89 7.64 -17.56
C LEU A 379 -1.81 8.86 -17.66
N THR A 380 -3.08 8.66 -17.97
CA THR A 380 -4.07 9.74 -18.10
C THR A 380 -4.36 10.33 -16.73
N ASP A 381 -4.22 11.64 -16.62
CA ASP A 381 -4.72 12.48 -15.54
C ASP A 381 -6.01 13.15 -16.05
N PRO A 382 -7.20 12.53 -15.80
CA PRO A 382 -8.38 12.91 -16.56
C PRO A 382 -9.02 14.21 -16.06
N LEU A 383 -9.49 15.03 -17.00
CA LEU A 383 -10.42 16.12 -16.77
C LEU A 383 -11.71 15.83 -17.51
N VAL A 384 -12.85 15.89 -16.81
CA VAL A 384 -14.19 15.77 -17.42
C VAL A 384 -14.93 17.11 -17.39
N ALA A 385 -15.80 17.33 -18.37
CA ALA A 385 -16.64 18.52 -18.43
C ALA A 385 -18.02 18.22 -19.07
N ILE A 386 -19.03 19.02 -18.72
CA ILE A 386 -20.37 18.98 -19.32
C ILE A 386 -20.62 20.32 -20.02
N TYR A 387 -21.11 20.23 -21.26
CA TYR A 387 -21.51 21.38 -22.07
C TYR A 387 -22.99 21.28 -22.43
N ASP A 388 -23.66 22.42 -22.52
CA ASP A 388 -25.01 22.51 -23.10
C ASP A 388 -24.98 22.56 -24.65
N GLU A 389 -26.15 22.56 -25.24
CA GLU A 389 -26.33 22.59 -26.71
C GLU A 389 -25.73 23.83 -27.36
N SER A 390 -25.64 24.99 -26.64
CA SER A 390 -25.00 26.19 -27.14
C SER A 390 -23.46 26.12 -27.11
N GLY A 391 -22.91 25.08 -26.49
CA GLY A 391 -21.48 24.91 -26.29
C GLY A 391 -20.94 25.62 -25.06
N LYS A 392 -21.81 26.15 -24.18
CA LYS A 392 -21.42 26.70 -22.87
C LYS A 392 -21.05 25.56 -21.93
N ARG A 393 -19.88 25.66 -21.27
CA ARG A 393 -19.47 24.72 -20.23
C ARG A 393 -20.29 24.97 -18.97
N LEU A 394 -21.01 23.94 -18.52
CA LEU A 394 -21.85 23.99 -17.31
C LEU A 394 -21.10 23.56 -16.06
N ALA A 395 -20.27 22.52 -16.19
CA ALA A 395 -19.45 21.98 -15.09
C ALA A 395 -18.16 21.36 -15.62
N TYR A 396 -17.17 21.24 -14.77
CA TYR A 396 -15.95 20.47 -15.04
C TYR A 396 -15.28 20.04 -13.72
N GLN A 397 -14.48 19.00 -13.80
CA GLN A 397 -13.68 18.51 -12.68
C GLN A 397 -12.45 17.77 -13.21
N ASP A 398 -11.30 17.98 -12.60
CA ASP A 398 -10.04 17.28 -12.87
C ASP A 398 -9.63 16.37 -11.70
N ASP A 399 -9.82 16.83 -10.46
CA ASP A 399 -9.53 16.07 -9.26
C ASP A 399 -10.80 15.85 -8.42
N PRO A 400 -10.88 14.77 -7.63
CA PRO A 400 -11.95 14.62 -6.68
C PRO A 400 -11.85 15.71 -5.60
N THR A 401 -12.99 16.31 -5.25
CA THR A 401 -13.10 17.43 -4.29
C THR A 401 -12.67 17.05 -2.85
N THR A 402 -12.33 15.80 -2.58
CA THR A 402 -12.02 15.26 -1.25
C THR A 402 -10.54 15.05 -0.98
N ASN A 403 -9.65 15.72 -1.74
CA ASN A 403 -8.22 15.59 -1.52
C ASN A 403 -7.77 16.34 -0.24
N THR A 404 -7.95 15.70 0.93
CA THR A 404 -7.55 16.26 2.24
C THR A 404 -6.05 16.20 2.50
N GLY A 405 -5.23 15.86 1.50
CA GLY A 405 -3.77 15.71 1.63
C GLY A 405 -3.30 14.51 2.45
N LYS A 406 -4.21 13.74 3.03
CA LYS A 406 -3.94 12.54 3.84
C LYS A 406 -4.27 11.22 3.13
N GLU A 407 -4.87 11.30 1.95
CA GLU A 407 -5.15 10.13 1.11
C GLU A 407 -4.24 10.16 -0.11
N PRO A 408 -3.83 9.02 -0.67
CA PRO A 408 -3.16 9.02 -1.96
C PRO A 408 -4.09 9.74 -2.93
N ALA A 409 -3.53 10.67 -3.68
CA ALA A 409 -4.28 11.45 -4.64
C ALA A 409 -4.87 10.52 -5.69
N ASN A 410 -6.15 10.16 -5.53
CA ASN A 410 -6.92 9.66 -6.66
C ASN A 410 -7.21 10.89 -7.51
N MET A 411 -6.55 11.02 -8.65
CA MET A 411 -6.71 12.13 -9.59
C MET A 411 -7.86 11.85 -10.58
N ASP A 412 -8.60 10.76 -10.42
CA ASP A 412 -9.74 10.42 -11.28
C ASP A 412 -10.98 11.19 -10.84
N PRO A 413 -11.54 12.10 -11.66
CA PRO A 413 -12.70 12.91 -11.30
C PRO A 413 -13.98 12.09 -11.13
N HIS A 414 -14.82 12.56 -10.20
CA HIS A 414 -16.18 12.09 -9.96
C HIS A 414 -17.12 13.30 -9.93
N LEU A 415 -17.51 13.77 -11.12
CA LEU A 415 -18.34 14.96 -11.30
C LEU A 415 -19.83 14.61 -11.15
N VAL A 416 -20.48 15.16 -10.13
CA VAL A 416 -21.93 15.11 -9.93
C VAL A 416 -22.53 16.47 -10.29
N PHE A 417 -23.44 16.53 -11.27
CA PHE A 417 -24.00 17.79 -11.71
C PHE A 417 -25.49 17.66 -12.04
N THR A 418 -26.30 18.62 -11.57
CA THR A 418 -27.74 18.68 -11.88
C THR A 418 -27.96 19.47 -13.16
N LEU A 419 -28.37 18.77 -14.21
CA LEU A 419 -28.78 19.36 -15.48
C LEU A 419 -30.07 20.15 -15.29
N PRO A 420 -30.12 21.44 -15.67
CA PRO A 420 -31.22 22.33 -15.30
C PRO A 420 -32.52 22.08 -16.08
N LYS A 421 -32.49 21.42 -17.21
CA LYS A 421 -33.66 21.20 -18.10
C LYS A 421 -33.49 19.94 -18.97
N ALA A 422 -34.59 19.51 -19.58
CA ALA A 422 -34.54 18.56 -20.68
C ALA A 422 -33.70 19.13 -21.85
N GLY A 423 -32.95 18.29 -22.53
CA GLY A 423 -32.14 18.73 -23.68
C GLY A 423 -31.00 17.79 -24.04
N ARG A 424 -30.18 18.28 -24.94
CA ARG A 424 -28.97 17.63 -25.44
C ARG A 424 -27.75 18.21 -24.70
N TYR A 425 -26.89 17.34 -24.19
CA TYR A 425 -25.67 17.70 -23.48
C TYR A 425 -24.47 16.95 -24.03
N VAL A 426 -23.29 17.54 -23.90
CA VAL A 426 -22.04 16.92 -24.34
C VAL A 426 -21.12 16.74 -23.14
N ALA A 427 -20.75 15.49 -22.85
CA ALA A 427 -19.66 15.16 -21.95
C ALA A 427 -18.33 15.18 -22.71
N MET A 428 -17.28 15.66 -22.07
CA MET A 428 -15.92 15.69 -22.60
C MET A 428 -14.96 15.07 -21.61
N VAL A 429 -13.98 14.30 -22.09
CA VAL A 429 -12.85 13.80 -21.34
C VAL A 429 -11.55 14.13 -22.06
N ARG A 430 -10.52 14.55 -21.33
CA ARG A 430 -9.17 14.80 -21.81
C ARG A 430 -8.14 14.62 -20.69
N ASP A 431 -6.88 14.56 -21.04
CA ASP A 431 -5.79 14.66 -20.03
C ASP A 431 -5.71 16.12 -19.50
N ALA A 432 -5.64 16.28 -18.17
CA ALA A 432 -5.62 17.60 -17.51
C ALA A 432 -4.41 18.43 -17.94
N GLN A 433 -3.27 17.77 -18.15
CA GLN A 433 -2.01 18.39 -18.56
C GLN A 433 -1.82 18.44 -20.09
N PHE A 434 -2.87 18.10 -20.87
CA PHE A 434 -2.83 18.08 -22.33
C PHE A 434 -1.82 17.10 -22.94
N ARG A 435 -1.46 16.04 -22.21
CA ARG A 435 -0.64 14.93 -22.71
C ARG A 435 -1.50 13.98 -23.54
N GLY A 436 -0.87 12.97 -24.14
CA GLY A 436 -1.53 11.91 -24.89
C GLY A 436 -0.53 10.94 -25.50
N GLY A 437 -1.02 9.78 -25.87
CA GLY A 437 -0.25 8.67 -26.44
C GLY A 437 -0.98 7.33 -26.22
N ALA A 438 -0.41 6.24 -26.67
CA ALA A 438 -1.02 4.91 -26.63
C ALA A 438 -1.31 4.40 -25.18
N ALA A 439 -0.56 4.87 -24.18
CA ALA A 439 -0.77 4.51 -22.78
C ALA A 439 -1.72 5.46 -22.01
N PHE A 440 -2.30 6.47 -22.68
CA PHE A 440 -3.25 7.40 -22.09
C PHE A 440 -4.69 6.90 -22.21
N LEU A 441 -4.94 5.76 -21.58
CA LEU A 441 -6.27 5.15 -21.56
C LEU A 441 -7.17 5.82 -20.52
N TYR A 442 -8.48 5.71 -20.73
CA TYR A 442 -9.49 6.08 -19.76
C TYR A 442 -10.72 5.17 -19.89
N ARG A 443 -11.48 5.11 -18.79
CA ARG A 443 -12.78 4.49 -18.69
C ARG A 443 -13.73 5.52 -18.08
N LEU A 444 -14.69 6.02 -18.85
CA LEU A 444 -15.63 7.06 -18.45
C LEU A 444 -17.03 6.47 -18.25
N THR A 445 -17.50 6.41 -17.02
CA THR A 445 -18.87 6.08 -16.68
C THR A 445 -19.73 7.34 -16.74
N MET A 446 -20.82 7.29 -17.50
CA MET A 446 -21.84 8.33 -17.59
C MET A 446 -23.19 7.74 -17.19
N LYS A 447 -23.79 8.25 -16.13
CA LYS A 447 -25.06 7.70 -15.59
C LYS A 447 -25.90 8.79 -14.89
N GLU A 448 -27.16 8.48 -14.60
CA GLU A 448 -27.94 9.25 -13.64
C GLU A 448 -27.40 8.99 -12.23
N ALA A 449 -27.44 10.00 -11.37
CA ALA A 449 -27.03 9.86 -9.98
C ALA A 449 -27.93 8.88 -9.22
N GLU A 450 -27.34 7.94 -8.55
CA GLU A 450 -28.01 6.99 -7.66
C GLU A 450 -27.47 7.22 -6.25
N PRO A 451 -28.23 7.90 -5.36
CA PRO A 451 -27.78 8.13 -4.01
C PRO A 451 -27.29 6.84 -3.35
N ASP A 452 -26.05 6.90 -2.85
CA ASP A 452 -25.31 5.76 -2.32
C ASP A 452 -24.33 6.18 -1.21
N PHE A 453 -23.68 5.23 -0.58
CA PHE A 453 -22.60 5.49 0.36
C PHE A 453 -21.54 4.41 0.27
N ALA A 454 -20.34 4.74 0.72
CA ALA A 454 -19.22 3.81 0.85
C ALA A 454 -18.65 3.86 2.26
N LEU A 455 -18.10 2.74 2.73
CA LEU A 455 -17.44 2.66 4.02
C LEU A 455 -15.95 2.41 3.81
N ARG A 456 -15.14 3.09 4.61
CA ARG A 456 -13.71 2.89 4.65
C ARG A 456 -13.22 2.78 6.09
N VAL A 457 -12.51 1.72 6.38
CA VAL A 457 -11.82 1.56 7.66
C VAL A 457 -10.58 2.45 7.65
N ILE A 458 -10.46 3.33 8.64
CA ILE A 458 -9.32 4.24 8.79
C ILE A 458 -8.46 3.73 9.93
N GLY A 459 -7.21 3.49 9.64
CA GLY A 459 -6.26 2.95 10.58
C GLY A 459 -5.72 1.60 10.11
N THR A 460 -4.55 1.31 10.58
CA THR A 460 -3.82 0.07 10.27
C THR A 460 -3.55 -0.71 11.54
N ASP A 461 -4.17 -0.32 12.65
CA ASP A 461 -3.89 -0.97 13.91
C ASP A 461 -4.73 -2.23 14.01
N ASP A 462 -4.07 -3.33 13.72
CA ASP A 462 -4.67 -4.62 13.52
C ASP A 462 -4.63 -5.48 14.78
N THR A 463 -4.33 -4.88 15.94
CA THR A 463 -4.26 -5.63 17.19
C THR A 463 -5.41 -5.24 18.12
N LEU A 464 -6.24 -6.22 18.45
CA LEU A 464 -7.27 -6.11 19.46
C LEU A 464 -6.74 -6.70 20.79
N TYR A 465 -6.56 -5.86 21.76
CA TYR A 465 -6.00 -6.27 23.04
C TYR A 465 -7.06 -6.75 24.01
N ARG A 466 -6.78 -7.87 24.68
CA ARG A 466 -7.61 -8.48 25.71
C ARG A 466 -7.86 -7.53 26.87
N GLY A 467 -9.02 -7.66 27.49
CA GLY A 467 -9.38 -7.01 28.76
C GLY A 467 -9.53 -5.50 28.70
N ARG A 468 -9.55 -4.90 27.48
CA ARG A 468 -9.72 -3.46 27.32
C ARG A 468 -10.49 -3.10 26.05
N PRO A 469 -11.08 -1.88 25.97
CA PRO A 469 -11.68 -1.36 24.76
C PRO A 469 -10.63 -1.11 23.68
N ASN A 470 -10.92 -1.52 22.45
CA ASN A 470 -10.12 -1.26 21.26
C ASN A 470 -10.96 -0.46 20.27
N ARG A 471 -10.37 0.51 19.60
CA ARG A 471 -11.10 1.47 18.78
C ARG A 471 -10.74 1.33 17.32
N VAL A 472 -11.74 1.18 16.46
CA VAL A 472 -11.58 1.17 15.01
C VAL A 472 -12.41 2.29 14.42
N LEU A 473 -11.78 3.13 13.63
CA LEU A 473 -12.42 4.27 12.98
C LEU A 473 -12.91 3.85 11.59
N VAL A 474 -14.17 4.10 11.31
CA VAL A 474 -14.77 3.86 9.99
C VAL A 474 -15.30 5.18 9.44
N ARG A 475 -14.88 5.52 8.23
CA ARG A 475 -15.41 6.66 7.48
C ARG A 475 -16.57 6.20 6.61
N VAL A 476 -17.71 6.87 6.75
CA VAL A 476 -18.86 6.73 5.87
C VAL A 476 -18.84 7.88 4.88
N ARG A 477 -18.50 7.61 3.61
CA ARG A 477 -18.59 8.58 2.51
C ARG A 477 -20.00 8.53 1.92
N ARG A 478 -20.57 9.69 1.70
CA ARG A 478 -21.87 9.83 1.05
C ARG A 478 -21.66 10.20 -0.41
N LEU A 479 -22.31 9.45 -1.27
CA LEU A 479 -22.13 9.54 -2.72
C LEU A 479 -23.44 9.97 -3.38
N GLU A 480 -23.36 10.76 -4.42
CA GLU A 480 -24.45 11.07 -5.35
C GLU A 480 -25.74 11.56 -4.68
N GLY A 481 -25.59 12.34 -3.59
CA GLY A 481 -26.73 12.94 -2.89
C GLY A 481 -27.31 12.13 -1.73
N TRP A 482 -26.65 11.06 -1.30
CA TRP A 482 -27.04 10.35 -0.09
C TRP A 482 -26.94 11.27 1.14
N ASN A 483 -28.07 11.54 1.81
CA ASN A 483 -28.14 12.39 3.00
C ASN A 483 -28.86 11.74 4.19
N ALA A 484 -28.98 10.41 4.18
CA ALA A 484 -29.60 9.65 5.26
C ALA A 484 -28.56 9.06 6.22
N PRO A 485 -28.95 8.72 7.46
CA PRO A 485 -28.11 7.99 8.40
C PRO A 485 -27.67 6.63 7.83
N VAL A 486 -26.50 6.17 8.28
CA VAL A 486 -25.96 4.85 7.95
C VAL A 486 -25.57 4.14 9.23
N GLU A 487 -26.18 3.00 9.52
CA GLU A 487 -25.79 2.12 10.60
C GLU A 487 -24.55 1.33 10.19
N VAL A 488 -23.46 1.44 10.95
CA VAL A 488 -22.20 0.72 10.72
C VAL A 488 -22.08 -0.39 11.74
N MET A 489 -21.90 -1.61 11.27
CA MET A 489 -21.74 -2.82 12.08
C MET A 489 -20.51 -3.60 11.65
N ALA A 490 -19.95 -4.38 12.57
CA ALA A 490 -18.87 -5.30 12.27
C ALA A 490 -19.36 -6.74 12.38
N GLU A 491 -18.84 -7.59 11.48
CA GLU A 491 -19.21 -8.99 11.32
C GLU A 491 -17.96 -9.88 11.34
N ASN A 492 -18.15 -11.17 11.52
CA ASN A 492 -17.08 -12.16 11.54
C ASN A 492 -16.05 -11.86 12.66
N LEU A 493 -16.55 -11.60 13.86
CA LEU A 493 -15.72 -11.27 15.01
C LEU A 493 -14.99 -12.52 15.52
N PRO A 494 -13.71 -12.40 15.94
CA PRO A 494 -13.03 -13.47 16.67
C PRO A 494 -13.77 -13.84 17.96
N ALA A 495 -13.55 -15.05 18.44
CA ALA A 495 -14.13 -15.52 19.69
C ALA A 495 -13.74 -14.59 20.86
N GLY A 496 -14.69 -14.24 21.72
CA GLY A 496 -14.48 -13.31 22.84
C GLY A 496 -14.39 -11.84 22.45
N VAL A 497 -14.66 -11.48 21.21
CA VAL A 497 -14.70 -10.08 20.73
C VAL A 497 -16.14 -9.65 20.51
N ARG A 498 -16.50 -8.48 21.02
CA ARG A 498 -17.84 -7.88 20.89
C ARG A 498 -17.74 -6.43 20.48
N VAL A 499 -18.73 -5.96 19.71
CA VAL A 499 -18.86 -4.56 19.30
C VAL A 499 -20.33 -4.25 19.06
N LYS A 500 -20.75 -3.03 19.37
CA LYS A 500 -22.12 -2.55 19.07
C LYS A 500 -22.12 -1.78 17.75
N PRO A 501 -23.21 -1.87 16.97
CA PRO A 501 -23.42 -1.01 15.82
C PRO A 501 -23.38 0.47 16.21
N VAL A 502 -22.93 1.33 15.28
CA VAL A 502 -22.85 2.77 15.47
C VAL A 502 -23.57 3.47 14.32
N LEU A 503 -24.40 4.47 14.64
CA LEU A 503 -25.12 5.25 13.64
C LEU A 503 -24.27 6.44 13.18
N ALA A 504 -24.01 6.50 11.89
CA ALA A 504 -23.33 7.61 11.24
C ALA A 504 -24.37 8.62 10.72
N GLU A 505 -24.61 9.69 11.48
CA GLU A 505 -25.48 10.78 11.07
C GLU A 505 -24.87 11.60 9.94
N PRO A 506 -25.68 12.17 9.02
CA PRO A 506 -25.19 13.11 8.02
C PRO A 506 -24.60 14.34 8.72
N LYS A 507 -23.34 14.64 8.47
CA LYS A 507 -22.69 15.89 8.88
C LYS A 507 -22.39 16.68 7.62
N ASN A 508 -23.17 17.71 7.36
CA ASN A 508 -22.88 18.67 6.32
C ASN A 508 -21.92 19.71 6.90
N THR A 509 -20.64 19.49 6.76
CA THR A 509 -19.63 20.51 7.06
C THR A 509 -19.29 21.21 5.74
N PRO A 510 -19.75 22.45 5.53
CA PRO A 510 -19.42 23.19 4.33
C PRO A 510 -17.93 23.51 4.32
N TYR A 511 -17.31 23.34 3.17
CA TYR A 511 -15.93 23.70 2.89
C TYR A 511 -15.92 24.62 1.66
N THR A 512 -15.20 25.73 1.74
CA THR A 512 -15.03 26.62 0.60
C THR A 512 -13.71 26.29 -0.06
N GLY A 513 -13.75 25.81 -1.30
CA GLY A 513 -12.58 25.54 -2.11
C GLY A 513 -11.85 26.83 -2.52
N THR A 514 -10.64 26.70 -3.04
CA THR A 514 -9.79 27.80 -3.50
C THR A 514 -10.42 28.66 -4.60
N CYS A 515 -11.44 28.14 -5.28
CA CYS A 515 -12.18 28.85 -6.34
C CYS A 515 -13.50 29.47 -5.86
N GLY A 516 -13.77 29.51 -4.53
CA GLY A 516 -14.98 30.11 -3.98
C GLY A 516 -16.24 29.25 -4.05
N GLU A 517 -16.13 27.99 -4.48
CA GLU A 517 -17.23 27.05 -4.53
C GLU A 517 -17.44 26.39 -3.18
N THR A 518 -18.72 26.25 -2.77
CA THR A 518 -19.03 25.56 -1.51
C THR A 518 -19.10 24.07 -1.76
N HIS A 519 -18.14 23.36 -1.22
CA HIS A 519 -18.13 21.89 -1.20
C HIS A 519 -18.52 21.39 0.20
N TYR A 520 -19.01 20.19 0.28
CA TYR A 520 -19.28 19.52 1.54
C TYR A 520 -18.25 18.43 1.78
N LEU A 521 -17.65 18.38 2.97
CA LEU A 521 -16.77 17.27 3.35
C LEU A 521 -17.58 15.97 3.36
N ASP A 522 -17.36 15.14 2.34
CA ASP A 522 -18.05 13.88 2.13
C ASP A 522 -17.59 12.81 3.13
N GLY A 523 -18.01 12.90 4.37
CA GLY A 523 -17.74 11.76 5.24
C GLY A 523 -17.96 12.05 6.73
N THR A 524 -18.63 11.11 7.36
CA THR A 524 -18.74 11.03 8.81
C THR A 524 -17.81 9.94 9.31
N ASN A 525 -16.90 10.27 10.22
CA ASN A 525 -16.11 9.27 10.91
C ASN A 525 -16.93 8.77 12.11
N VAL A 526 -17.07 7.47 12.21
CA VAL A 526 -17.64 6.80 13.39
C VAL A 526 -16.60 5.88 14.00
N GLU A 527 -16.64 5.77 15.31
CA GLU A 527 -15.76 4.93 16.10
C GLU A 527 -16.51 3.71 16.58
N LEU A 528 -16.06 2.52 16.19
CA LEU A 528 -16.52 1.26 16.74
C LEU A 528 -15.60 0.85 17.89
N VAL A 529 -16.17 0.63 19.06
CA VAL A 529 -15.44 0.21 20.26
C VAL A 529 -15.60 -1.30 20.43
N PHE A 530 -14.50 -2.01 20.24
CA PHE A 530 -14.43 -3.47 20.39
C PHE A 530 -14.07 -3.81 21.83
N GLU A 531 -14.90 -4.57 22.48
CA GLU A 531 -14.64 -5.18 23.78
C GLU A 531 -14.07 -6.57 23.56
N VAL A 532 -12.95 -6.87 24.21
CA VAL A 532 -12.27 -8.17 24.10
C VAL A 532 -12.15 -8.77 25.48
N ASP A 533 -12.66 -9.99 25.64
CA ASP A 533 -12.58 -10.71 26.90
C ASP A 533 -11.13 -10.93 27.33
N SER A 534 -10.85 -10.91 28.63
CA SER A 534 -9.48 -11.12 29.16
C SER A 534 -8.94 -12.51 28.88
N ASP A 535 -9.82 -13.49 28.67
CA ASP A 535 -9.53 -14.88 28.34
C ASP A 535 -9.83 -15.25 26.86
N ALA A 536 -10.15 -14.27 26.02
CA ALA A 536 -10.36 -14.50 24.60
C ALA A 536 -9.17 -15.28 23.98
N PRO A 537 -9.38 -16.24 23.09
CA PRO A 537 -8.27 -16.96 22.46
C PRO A 537 -7.34 -16.00 21.71
N LEU A 538 -6.03 -16.23 21.76
CA LEU A 538 -5.09 -15.58 20.84
C LEU A 538 -5.44 -16.06 19.44
N ALA A 539 -5.87 -15.16 18.58
CA ALA A 539 -6.41 -15.52 17.28
C ALA A 539 -6.15 -14.45 16.23
N LEU A 540 -6.12 -14.89 14.98
CA LEU A 540 -6.30 -14.01 13.83
C LEU A 540 -7.76 -14.00 13.43
N GLY A 541 -8.25 -12.82 13.06
CA GLY A 541 -9.60 -12.62 12.57
C GLY A 541 -9.62 -11.74 11.32
N HIS A 542 -10.69 -11.90 10.54
CA HIS A 542 -11.00 -11.06 9.40
C HIS A 542 -12.34 -10.38 9.66
N ILE A 543 -12.31 -9.20 10.29
CA ILE A 543 -13.53 -8.44 10.62
C ILE A 543 -14.01 -7.74 9.37
N ARG A 544 -15.28 -7.97 9.01
CA ARG A 544 -15.96 -7.25 7.94
C ARG A 544 -16.79 -6.15 8.52
N PHE A 545 -16.83 -5.01 7.83
CA PHE A 545 -17.69 -3.89 8.20
C PHE A 545 -18.80 -3.75 7.19
N ARG A 546 -20.04 -3.68 7.66
CA ARG A 546 -21.22 -3.48 6.84
C ARG A 546 -21.93 -2.21 7.25
N GLY A 547 -22.25 -1.37 6.27
CA GLY A 547 -23.14 -0.24 6.42
C GLY A 547 -24.51 -0.55 5.88
N LYS A 548 -25.54 -0.11 6.60
CA LYS A 548 -26.93 -0.21 6.20
C LYS A 548 -27.60 1.15 6.35
N GLY A 549 -28.21 1.63 5.28
CA GLY A 549 -28.96 2.89 5.29
C GLY A 549 -30.27 2.76 4.52
N ILE A 550 -31.23 3.64 4.83
CA ILE A 550 -32.51 3.74 4.13
C ILE A 550 -32.63 5.13 3.55
N PHE A 551 -32.79 5.22 2.24
CA PHE A 551 -32.98 6.47 1.51
C PHE A 551 -34.21 6.38 0.62
N GLN A 552 -35.17 7.27 0.81
CA GLN A 552 -36.45 7.30 0.07
C GLN A 552 -37.14 5.93 0.00
N GLY A 553 -37.15 5.19 1.13
CA GLY A 553 -37.76 3.87 1.24
C GLY A 553 -36.93 2.70 0.68
N ARG A 554 -35.82 2.97 0.05
CA ARG A 554 -34.89 1.95 -0.46
C ARG A 554 -33.81 1.64 0.59
N THR A 555 -33.69 0.38 0.98
CA THR A 555 -32.55 -0.09 1.80
C THR A 555 -31.32 -0.30 0.90
N VAL A 556 -30.20 0.27 1.32
CA VAL A 556 -28.89 0.08 0.69
C VAL A 556 -27.94 -0.49 1.71
N GLU A 557 -27.22 -1.54 1.32
CA GLU A 557 -26.14 -2.14 2.13
C GLU A 557 -24.83 -2.11 1.36
N ARG A 558 -23.73 -1.76 2.05
CA ARG A 558 -22.38 -1.73 1.48
C ARG A 558 -21.39 -2.35 2.44
N MET A 559 -20.47 -3.11 1.86
CA MET A 559 -19.33 -3.62 2.61
C MET A 559 -18.24 -2.55 2.69
N GLY A 560 -17.64 -2.44 3.88
CA GLY A 560 -16.52 -1.56 4.13
C GLY A 560 -15.24 -2.13 3.54
N LYS A 561 -14.37 -1.23 3.06
CA LYS A 561 -13.04 -1.58 2.61
C LYS A 561 -12.00 -1.13 3.62
N ALA A 562 -11.15 -2.05 4.04
CA ALA A 562 -9.96 -1.76 4.83
C ALA A 562 -8.79 -1.50 3.87
N ARG A 563 -8.07 -0.41 4.10
CA ARG A 563 -6.92 -0.07 3.29
C ARG A 563 -5.65 -0.32 4.07
N TYR A 564 -4.80 -1.18 3.51
CA TYR A 564 -3.48 -1.44 4.05
C TYR A 564 -2.46 -0.54 3.37
N PHE A 565 -1.87 0.36 4.14
CA PHE A 565 -0.83 1.27 3.64
C PHE A 565 0.44 0.47 3.39
N ARG A 566 0.77 0.20 2.13
CA ARG A 566 1.89 -0.67 1.74
C ARG A 566 3.14 0.08 1.32
N SER A 567 3.04 1.37 1.02
CA SER A 567 4.19 2.20 0.61
C SER A 567 3.84 3.68 0.66
N ARG A 568 4.85 4.53 0.87
CA ARG A 568 4.74 6.00 0.70
C ARG A 568 4.63 6.40 -0.79
N ILE A 569 4.65 5.45 -1.71
CA ILE A 569 4.61 5.66 -3.15
C ILE A 569 3.19 5.46 -3.67
N ARG A 570 2.71 6.44 -4.39
CA ARG A 570 1.32 6.80 -4.64
C ARG A 570 0.42 5.81 -5.39
N HIS A 571 0.88 4.79 -6.09
CA HIS A 571 0.00 4.15 -7.07
C HIS A 571 -0.13 2.63 -7.05
N ILE A 572 0.71 1.88 -6.38
CA ILE A 572 0.70 0.42 -6.48
C ILE A 572 1.02 -0.28 -5.15
N GLY A 573 0.47 0.18 -4.08
CA GLY A 573 0.77 -0.43 -2.79
C GLY A 573 -0.44 -0.71 -1.94
N ASP A 574 -1.52 -0.01 -2.19
CA ASP A 574 -2.69 -0.12 -1.34
C ASP A 574 -3.63 -1.19 -1.88
N ALA A 575 -3.74 -2.31 -1.18
CA ALA A 575 -4.86 -3.21 -1.39
C ALA A 575 -6.02 -2.74 -0.54
N GLU A 576 -7.16 -2.53 -1.16
CA GLU A 576 -8.42 -2.44 -0.46
C GLU A 576 -8.97 -3.86 -0.30
N GLU A 577 -9.23 -4.26 0.93
CA GLU A 577 -9.81 -5.55 1.25
C GLU A 577 -11.16 -5.36 1.96
N GLU A 578 -12.10 -6.25 1.69
CA GLU A 578 -13.41 -6.22 2.35
C GLU A 578 -13.36 -6.62 3.83
N ALA A 579 -12.17 -6.93 4.36
CA ALA A 579 -12.01 -7.31 5.75
C ALA A 579 -10.78 -6.63 6.37
N LEU A 580 -10.92 -6.15 7.60
CA LEU A 580 -9.81 -5.77 8.46
C LEU A 580 -9.23 -7.03 9.08
N ARG A 581 -7.96 -7.27 8.84
CA ARG A 581 -7.24 -8.35 9.51
C ARG A 581 -6.86 -7.90 10.91
N VAL A 582 -7.30 -8.65 11.89
CA VAL A 582 -7.00 -8.36 13.29
C VAL A 582 -6.31 -9.52 13.96
N THR A 583 -5.53 -9.19 14.98
CA THR A 583 -4.95 -10.17 15.89
C THR A 583 -5.48 -9.89 17.29
N VAL A 584 -6.02 -10.90 17.96
CA VAL A 584 -6.31 -10.84 19.39
C VAL A 584 -5.04 -11.16 20.16
N ALA A 585 -4.56 -10.24 20.98
CA ALA A 585 -3.30 -10.38 21.71
C ALA A 585 -3.38 -9.80 23.13
N ASP A 586 -2.41 -10.17 23.98
CA ASP A 586 -2.26 -9.57 25.29
C ASP A 586 -1.72 -8.14 25.17
N ALA A 587 -2.29 -7.21 25.94
CA ALA A 587 -1.76 -5.87 26.04
C ALA A 587 -0.60 -5.84 27.02
N PRO A 588 0.51 -5.15 26.73
CA PRO A 588 1.45 -4.79 27.77
C PRO A 588 0.74 -3.82 28.74
N ALA A 589 0.83 -4.08 30.02
CA ALA A 589 0.22 -3.19 31.01
C ALA A 589 0.94 -1.82 31.06
N VAL A 590 2.25 -1.80 30.76
CA VAL A 590 3.09 -0.60 30.73
C VAL A 590 3.99 -0.61 29.50
N VAL A 591 4.08 0.55 28.87
CA VAL A 591 5.01 0.82 27.76
C VAL A 591 6.13 1.73 28.28
N LEU A 592 7.38 1.33 28.01
CA LEU A 592 8.56 2.08 28.36
C LEU A 592 9.23 2.63 27.09
N GLY A 593 9.09 3.92 26.85
CA GLY A 593 9.78 4.62 25.76
C GLY A 593 11.17 5.06 26.21
N VAL A 594 12.22 4.64 25.50
CA VAL A 594 13.63 4.89 25.82
C VAL A 594 14.42 5.24 24.55
N PRO A 595 15.59 5.92 24.64
CA PRO A 595 16.44 6.16 23.47
C PRO A 595 17.01 4.85 22.92
N GLN A 596 17.28 4.79 21.63
CA GLN A 596 17.86 3.60 20.98
C GLN A 596 19.37 3.47 21.25
N ASN A 597 20.07 4.59 21.31
CA ASN A 597 21.50 4.65 21.53
C ASN A 597 21.80 5.58 22.68
N LEU A 598 22.77 5.21 23.49
CA LEU A 598 23.24 6.00 24.59
C LEU A 598 24.78 5.99 24.63
N THR A 599 25.37 7.13 24.91
CA THR A 599 26.83 7.24 25.06
C THR A 599 27.17 7.54 26.53
N LEU A 600 27.99 6.72 27.10
CA LEU A 600 28.52 6.98 28.46
C LEU A 600 29.48 8.19 28.41
N ALA A 601 29.36 9.08 29.35
CA ALA A 601 30.32 10.16 29.51
C ALA A 601 31.68 9.61 30.02
N LYS A 602 32.72 10.44 30.06
CA LYS A 602 34.07 10.01 30.52
C LYS A 602 34.10 9.49 31.96
N ASP A 603 33.14 9.90 32.76
CA ASP A 603 32.95 9.42 34.16
C ASP A 603 32.19 8.10 34.26
N GLY A 604 31.87 7.49 33.09
CA GLY A 604 31.10 6.24 33.03
C GLY A 604 29.61 6.39 33.33
N VAL A 605 29.08 7.61 33.32
CA VAL A 605 27.64 7.84 33.58
C VAL A 605 26.91 8.22 32.30
N ALA A 606 25.70 7.73 32.13
CA ALA A 606 24.75 8.20 31.15
C ALA A 606 23.37 8.36 31.78
N GLY A 607 22.66 9.41 31.39
CA GLY A 607 21.30 9.66 31.86
C GLY A 607 20.35 9.82 30.66
N PHE A 608 19.11 9.37 30.82
CA PHE A 608 18.04 9.62 29.89
C PHE A 608 16.68 9.65 30.60
N THR A 609 15.71 10.29 29.98
CA THR A 609 14.33 10.26 30.49
C THR A 609 13.57 9.12 29.79
N ALA A 610 13.10 8.15 30.57
CA ALA A 610 12.17 7.14 30.09
C ALA A 610 10.73 7.70 30.09
N ILE A 611 9.97 7.45 29.01
CA ILE A 611 8.54 7.75 28.95
C ILE A 611 7.79 6.51 29.44
N VAL A 612 6.90 6.70 30.42
CA VAL A 612 6.09 5.64 31.00
C VAL A 612 4.64 5.83 30.59
N THR A 613 4.13 4.92 29.78
CA THR A 613 2.72 4.90 29.40
C THR A 613 2.05 3.69 30.05
N ARG A 614 1.13 3.93 30.95
CA ARG A 614 0.30 2.88 31.54
C ARG A 614 -0.90 2.67 30.64
N LEU A 615 -1.05 1.47 30.11
CA LEU A 615 -2.14 1.10 29.21
C LEU A 615 -3.29 0.42 29.95
N ASP A 616 -3.05 -0.03 31.18
CA ASP A 616 -4.06 -0.59 32.07
C ASP A 616 -4.51 0.48 33.06
N GLU A 617 -5.72 1.00 32.88
CA GLU A 617 -6.34 2.00 33.78
C GLU A 617 -6.56 1.45 35.20
N GLY A 618 -6.60 0.14 35.38
CA GLY A 618 -6.70 -0.54 36.70
C GLY A 618 -5.38 -0.65 37.41
N ASN A 619 -4.24 -0.36 36.81
CA ASN A 619 -2.92 -0.45 37.42
C ASN A 619 -2.62 0.81 38.25
N THR A 620 -3.02 0.78 39.52
CA THR A 620 -2.86 1.87 40.47
C THR A 620 -1.64 1.69 41.39
N ALA A 621 -0.75 0.72 41.12
CA ALA A 621 0.47 0.50 41.90
C ALA A 621 1.67 1.24 41.28
N PRO A 622 2.64 1.65 42.10
CA PRO A 622 3.92 2.17 41.63
C PRO A 622 4.65 1.18 40.74
N LEU A 623 5.42 1.69 39.80
CA LEU A 623 6.19 0.88 38.84
C LEU A 623 7.66 0.88 39.27
N GLU A 624 8.21 -0.27 39.58
CA GLU A 624 9.64 -0.44 39.81
C GLU A 624 10.34 -0.61 38.43
N LEU A 625 11.33 0.25 38.15
CA LEU A 625 12.18 0.12 36.99
C LEU A 625 13.49 -0.54 37.37
N THR A 626 13.84 -1.57 36.62
CA THR A 626 15.09 -2.33 36.77
C THR A 626 15.78 -2.49 35.43
N LEU A 627 17.06 -2.85 35.45
CA LEU A 627 17.86 -3.11 34.26
C LEU A 627 18.00 -4.62 34.04
N GLU A 628 17.72 -5.06 32.80
CA GLU A 628 18.11 -6.38 32.32
C GLU A 628 19.19 -6.16 31.27
N ALA A 629 20.43 -6.53 31.57
CA ALA A 629 21.60 -6.26 30.75
C ALA A 629 22.02 -7.51 29.98
N ALA A 630 22.30 -7.35 28.67
CA ALA A 630 22.95 -8.37 27.84
C ALA A 630 24.48 -8.20 27.76
N GLY A 631 25.06 -7.17 28.45
CA GLY A 631 26.48 -6.86 28.44
C GLY A 631 27.05 -6.71 29.83
N GLU A 632 28.36 -6.93 29.98
CA GLU A 632 29.05 -6.78 31.26
C GLU A 632 29.29 -5.32 31.63
N GLY A 633 29.11 -4.99 32.92
CA GLY A 633 29.58 -3.75 33.54
C GLY A 633 28.61 -2.56 33.47
N LEU A 634 27.37 -2.74 33.02
CA LEU A 634 26.32 -1.72 33.16
C LEU A 634 25.44 -1.99 34.36
N THR A 635 25.21 -0.97 35.16
CA THR A 635 24.36 -1.03 36.36
C THR A 635 23.37 0.14 36.40
N MET A 636 22.23 -0.09 36.99
CA MET A 636 21.23 0.89 37.34
C MET A 636 20.73 0.59 38.75
N GLU A 637 20.56 1.60 39.56
CA GLU A 637 19.85 1.44 40.84
C GLU A 637 18.34 1.30 40.52
N PRO A 638 17.66 0.28 41.11
CA PRO A 638 16.21 0.18 40.96
C PRO A 638 15.53 1.48 41.40
N MET A 639 14.53 1.91 40.63
CA MET A 639 13.81 3.14 40.93
C MET A 639 12.30 2.93 40.89
N GLU A 640 11.61 3.56 41.82
CA GLU A 640 10.16 3.55 41.85
C GLU A 640 9.59 4.75 41.08
N VAL A 641 8.63 4.49 40.21
CA VAL A 641 7.90 5.49 39.41
C VAL A 641 6.48 5.58 39.95
N PRO A 642 6.06 6.73 40.50
CA PRO A 642 4.72 6.93 41.03
C PRO A 642 3.64 6.72 39.93
N VAL A 643 2.44 6.35 40.36
CA VAL A 643 1.31 6.06 39.44
C VAL A 643 0.99 7.22 38.51
N SER A 644 1.08 8.45 39.00
CA SER A 644 0.80 9.67 38.25
C SER A 644 1.94 10.10 37.32
N ALA A 645 3.13 9.50 37.45
CA ALA A 645 4.29 9.90 36.68
C ALA A 645 4.28 9.24 35.28
N THR A 646 4.42 10.07 34.25
CA THR A 646 4.54 9.63 32.82
C THR A 646 5.98 9.67 32.35
N ARG A 647 6.93 10.05 33.22
CA ARG A 647 8.36 10.16 32.91
C ARG A 647 9.19 9.70 34.10
N ALA A 648 10.35 9.13 33.81
CA ALA A 648 11.31 8.71 34.80
C ALA A 648 12.75 9.03 34.34
N ASP A 649 13.53 9.73 35.14
CA ASP A 649 14.93 10.05 34.83
C ASP A 649 15.84 8.91 35.27
N VAL A 650 16.29 8.13 34.31
CA VAL A 650 17.10 6.94 34.48
C VAL A 650 18.59 7.31 34.41
N LYS A 651 19.37 6.85 35.40
CA LYS A 651 20.83 6.98 35.38
C LYS A 651 21.49 5.61 35.32
N LEU A 652 22.39 5.45 34.37
CA LEU A 652 23.17 4.27 34.13
C LEU A 652 24.61 4.54 34.58
N LYS A 653 25.23 3.55 35.16
CA LYS A 653 26.66 3.55 35.51
C LYS A 653 27.34 2.36 34.82
N GLY A 654 28.46 2.62 34.17
CA GLY A 654 29.23 1.58 33.49
C GLY A 654 30.72 1.87 33.55
N GLY A 655 31.56 0.85 33.53
CA GLY A 655 33.00 1.01 33.39
C GLY A 655 33.38 1.60 32.03
N THR A 656 34.61 2.11 31.88
CA THR A 656 35.14 2.70 30.63
C THR A 656 35.11 1.77 29.41
N LYS A 657 34.86 0.49 29.61
CA LYS A 657 34.72 -0.55 28.58
C LYS A 657 33.28 -1.10 28.47
N ALA A 658 32.32 -0.51 29.20
CA ALA A 658 30.94 -0.97 29.14
C ALA A 658 30.32 -0.62 27.77
N VAL A 659 30.22 -1.63 26.90
CA VAL A 659 29.57 -1.58 25.60
C VAL A 659 28.61 -2.77 25.59
N GLY A 660 27.37 -2.52 25.23
CA GLY A 660 26.38 -3.61 25.15
C GLY A 660 24.96 -3.10 24.99
N GLU A 661 24.06 -4.04 24.96
CA GLU A 661 22.63 -3.79 24.91
C GLU A 661 22.02 -4.03 26.30
N PHE A 662 21.03 -3.25 26.65
CA PHE A 662 20.22 -3.47 27.83
C PHE A 662 18.76 -3.14 27.61
N VAL A 663 17.90 -3.68 28.45
CA VAL A 663 16.44 -3.49 28.40
C VAL A 663 16.00 -2.94 29.76
N LEU A 664 15.23 -1.85 29.74
CA LEU A 664 14.55 -1.35 30.92
C LEU A 664 13.30 -2.20 31.16
N VAL A 665 13.17 -2.71 32.37
CA VAL A 665 12.07 -3.61 32.78
C VAL A 665 11.23 -2.93 33.85
N GLY A 666 9.95 -2.81 33.60
CA GLY A 666 8.96 -2.33 34.55
C GLY A 666 8.29 -3.48 35.28
N ARG A 667 8.27 -3.41 36.62
CA ARG A 667 7.62 -4.40 37.48
C ARG A 667 6.58 -3.75 38.39
N VAL A 668 5.53 -4.49 38.67
CA VAL A 668 4.53 -4.16 39.69
C VAL A 668 4.40 -5.39 40.56
N ASP A 669 4.57 -5.23 41.86
CA ASP A 669 4.59 -6.35 42.86
C ASP A 669 5.48 -7.52 42.39
N GLY A 670 6.67 -7.19 41.86
CA GLY A 670 7.66 -8.15 41.38
C GLY A 670 7.32 -8.79 40.00
N ARG A 671 6.15 -8.59 39.49
CA ARG A 671 5.74 -9.10 38.15
C ARG A 671 6.14 -8.15 37.03
N VAL A 672 6.74 -8.67 35.99
CA VAL A 672 7.05 -7.88 34.78
C VAL A 672 5.75 -7.45 34.11
N VAL A 673 5.52 -6.14 33.99
CA VAL A 673 4.34 -5.54 33.35
C VAL A 673 4.68 -4.82 32.06
N GLY A 674 5.97 -4.60 31.78
CA GLY A 674 6.45 -4.02 30.55
C GLY A 674 7.96 -4.11 30.42
N LYS A 675 8.45 -4.14 29.17
CA LYS A 675 9.87 -4.04 28.83
C LYS A 675 10.07 -2.99 27.77
N SER A 676 11.19 -2.27 27.81
CA SER A 676 11.59 -1.39 26.71
C SER A 676 12.13 -2.20 25.54
N HIS A 677 12.32 -1.57 24.40
CA HIS A 677 13.23 -2.09 23.37
C HIS A 677 14.67 -2.03 23.91
N PRO A 678 15.60 -2.81 23.34
CA PRO A 678 16.99 -2.75 23.71
C PRO A 678 17.60 -1.38 23.42
N ILE A 679 18.45 -0.92 24.33
CA ILE A 679 19.22 0.31 24.22
C ILE A 679 20.68 -0.07 24.01
N THR A 680 21.29 0.38 22.92
CA THR A 680 22.71 0.18 22.65
C THR A 680 23.52 1.25 23.39
N VAL A 681 24.41 0.82 24.27
CA VAL A 681 25.33 1.70 25.00
C VAL A 681 26.72 1.64 24.41
N ARG A 682 27.32 2.79 24.18
CA ARG A 682 28.69 2.94 23.70
C ARG A 682 29.49 3.81 24.68
N SER A 683 30.75 3.46 24.92
CA SER A 683 31.66 4.36 25.62
C SER A 683 32.10 5.49 24.68
N LYS A 684 32.28 6.69 25.24
CA LYS A 684 32.89 7.79 24.50
C LYS A 684 34.38 7.45 24.38
N SER A 685 34.83 7.24 23.12
CA SER A 685 36.25 7.05 22.77
C SER A 685 37.11 8.26 23.17
#